data_8e8e7133f94fa724b2add9ca10fa191a
#
_entry.id   8e8e7133f94fa724b2add9ca10fa191a
#
_cell.length_a   1.000
_cell.length_b   1.000
_cell.length_c   1.000
_cell.angle_alpha   90.00
_cell.angle_beta   90.00
_cell.angle_gamma   90.00
#
_symmetry.space_group_name_H-M   'P 1'
#
loop_
_entity.id
_entity.type
_entity.pdbx_description
1 polymer ?
#
loop_
_entity_poly.entity_id
_entity_poly.type
_entity_poly.pdbx_seq_one_letter_code
_entity_poly.pdbx_strand_id
1 'polypeptide(L)'
;MKKILFVAAALISGQSLFAQTNKATNVSQFVNPFIGTGAVDKNSLSGSNFPGPTTPFAFVQLSPDTRDAPDDPASGYDYNDKTIVGFSHTHLSGTGVADLFDVLMIPTTGKIKLDPGKAEVKGSGYRSAFSHQQESAKPGYYQVMLQDYGINAELTSTSHVGLHRYTFPKSDSAHIVIDLNHSLDKKRNYWECRIIGAEIRVVNNTTIEGYRILTGWARLRKVYFHAEFSKPFTSTVLANGGRMVQGIPVINGTAVRAALNFKTSDKEQVMVKVALSPVSVENARQNMQAEVAGWDFDKVSQQSATQWETELSKIRIDGTLQQKQIFYTGLYHAFTQPNNVADVNGDYQATNFTIGNAPDKAHYSTFSLWDTYRAAHPLYTLIQPEKDAAFINSMIRQYNTYGYLPIWQLWGDENYCMIGNHSIPVIVDAVLKGLPGVDAEKAYEAIKGSSTTDHPGSAFTAWEKYGYIPEDVESQSVSITVEMAYDDWCVAQLAKKLGKTADYEHFMKRSAFYRNLYNPKTGFFQARNKDGNWLTPFNPLDYGGNGGSPYTEANAWQYSWYVPQNVPDLISLMGGNQKFTAKLDTFFTLANKPGDVNGNASGFIGQYAHGNEPSHHIAYLYDYAGQPWKTQFYVAKVLNELYNNSSSGYQGNEDCGQMASWYIFSSMGFYPVNPANGVYAIGSPILKDAVMQLSNGKSFYVTVKNSSPANCYIQSVKLNGVAYNKAYITQQDIMNGGKLDFVMGSKPNKNWGVKADAIPPLWGY
;
A
#
# COMPACT_ATOMS: atom_id res chain seq x y z
N MET A 1 -18.28 65.07 0.04
CA MET A 1 -17.94 63.96 -0.82
C MET A 1 -16.44 63.88 -1.05
N LYS A 2 -15.73 63.21 -0.18
CA LYS A 2 -14.28 62.80 -0.28
C LYS A 2 -13.93 62.16 1.07
N LYS A 3 -14.13 60.85 1.18
CA LYS A 3 -13.56 59.97 2.22
C LYS A 3 -14.24 58.58 2.11
N ILE A 4 -13.94 57.81 1.06
CA ILE A 4 -14.11 56.39 0.98
C ILE A 4 -13.26 55.95 -0.25
N LEU A 5 -11.95 55.75 -0.08
CA LEU A 5 -11.08 55.09 -1.05
C LEU A 5 -9.66 54.87 -0.46
N PHE A 6 -9.57 54.16 0.67
CA PHE A 6 -8.24 53.75 1.20
C PHE A 6 -8.31 52.54 2.13
N VAL A 7 -9.10 51.50 1.81
CA VAL A 7 -9.07 50.23 2.56
C VAL A 7 -8.96 48.99 1.62
N ALA A 8 -9.02 49.17 0.30
CA ALA A 8 -9.00 48.03 -0.62
C ALA A 8 -7.60 47.66 -1.17
N ALA A 9 -6.54 48.40 -0.83
CA ALA A 9 -5.20 48.20 -1.41
C ALA A 9 -4.22 47.37 -0.57
N ALA A 10 -4.59 46.99 0.67
CA ALA A 10 -3.67 46.26 1.57
C ALA A 10 -3.84 44.74 1.60
N LEU A 11 -4.86 44.18 0.92
CA LEU A 11 -5.11 42.72 0.88
C LEU A 11 -4.62 42.04 -0.43
N ILE A 12 -4.17 42.81 -1.40
CA ILE A 12 -3.67 42.27 -2.70
C ILE A 12 -2.16 42.10 -2.74
N SER A 13 -1.41 42.69 -1.80
CA SER A 13 0.08 42.63 -1.81
C SER A 13 0.68 41.36 -1.17
N GLY A 14 -0.12 40.51 -0.54
CA GLY A 14 0.34 39.22 0.04
C GLY A 14 0.33 38.03 -0.90
N GLN A 15 -0.45 38.07 -1.96
CA GLN A 15 -0.56 36.96 -2.92
C GLN A 15 0.42 37.04 -4.10
N SER A 16 1.03 38.20 -4.35
CA SER A 16 1.88 38.42 -5.52
C SER A 16 3.35 38.10 -5.33
N LEU A 17 3.84 37.80 -4.12
CA LEU A 17 5.24 37.42 -3.89
C LEU A 17 5.51 35.90 -4.02
N PHE A 18 4.51 35.07 -3.97
CA PHE A 18 4.66 33.63 -4.22
C PHE A 18 4.43 33.22 -5.67
N ALA A 19 3.85 34.07 -6.49
CA ALA A 19 3.55 33.80 -7.90
C ALA A 19 4.73 34.04 -8.87
N GLN A 20 5.88 34.49 -8.41
CA GLN A 20 6.93 34.98 -9.33
C GLN A 20 8.22 34.14 -9.37
N THR A 21 8.31 32.97 -8.72
CA THR A 21 9.52 32.12 -8.80
C THR A 21 9.29 30.63 -8.99
N ASN A 22 8.10 30.16 -9.35
CA ASN A 22 7.94 28.76 -9.69
C ASN A 22 7.64 28.55 -11.19
N LYS A 23 8.69 28.40 -12.03
CA LYS A 23 8.63 27.39 -13.07
C LYS A 23 8.16 26.12 -12.36
N ALA A 24 7.00 25.59 -12.75
CA ALA A 24 6.42 24.39 -12.13
C ALA A 24 7.49 23.30 -12.15
N THR A 25 8.11 23.06 -11.00
CA THR A 25 9.14 22.01 -10.86
C THR A 25 8.39 20.71 -11.02
N ASN A 26 8.75 19.94 -12.04
CA ASN A 26 8.19 18.60 -12.25
C ASN A 26 8.59 17.74 -11.03
N VAL A 27 7.61 17.36 -10.20
CA VAL A 27 7.89 16.65 -8.95
C VAL A 27 8.16 15.17 -9.19
N SER A 28 7.64 14.60 -10.28
CA SER A 28 7.87 13.19 -10.63
C SER A 28 9.35 12.87 -10.90
N GLN A 29 10.20 13.89 -11.18
CA GLN A 29 11.64 13.70 -11.29
C GLN A 29 12.32 13.23 -10.00
N PHE A 30 11.69 13.42 -8.85
CA PHE A 30 12.23 12.99 -7.55
C PHE A 30 11.84 11.55 -7.20
N VAL A 31 10.93 10.92 -7.93
CA VAL A 31 10.57 9.52 -7.71
C VAL A 31 11.74 8.63 -8.11
N ASN A 32 12.14 7.75 -7.20
CA ASN A 32 13.10 6.69 -7.45
C ASN A 32 12.41 5.33 -7.25
N PRO A 33 11.90 4.67 -8.31
CA PRO A 33 11.17 3.41 -8.19
C PRO A 33 12.00 2.26 -7.61
N PHE A 34 13.31 2.42 -7.46
CA PHE A 34 14.18 1.41 -6.83
C PHE A 34 14.17 1.46 -5.29
N ILE A 35 13.60 2.50 -4.65
CA ILE A 35 13.46 2.51 -3.19
C ILE A 35 12.51 1.40 -2.77
N GLY A 36 12.93 0.56 -1.82
CA GLY A 36 12.14 -0.56 -1.33
C GLY A 36 12.18 -1.82 -2.22
N THR A 37 13.15 -1.94 -3.13
CA THR A 37 13.25 -3.08 -4.05
C THR A 37 14.36 -4.07 -3.70
N GLY A 38 15.11 -3.87 -2.62
CA GLY A 38 16.22 -4.75 -2.28
C GLY A 38 16.57 -4.69 -0.80
N ALA A 39 16.64 -5.84 -0.16
CA ALA A 39 16.99 -5.98 1.25
C ALA A 39 18.49 -5.68 1.51
N VAL A 40 18.80 -5.26 2.73
CA VAL A 40 20.20 -5.07 3.18
C VAL A 40 20.93 -6.40 3.25
N ASP A 41 20.25 -7.43 3.71
CA ASP A 41 20.74 -8.80 3.79
C ASP A 41 19.58 -9.80 3.64
N LYS A 42 19.92 -11.09 3.54
CA LYS A 42 18.94 -12.18 3.34
C LYS A 42 17.95 -12.41 4.50
N ASN A 43 18.17 -11.77 5.64
CA ASN A 43 17.31 -11.92 6.81
C ASN A 43 16.48 -10.65 7.08
N SER A 44 16.56 -9.64 6.21
CA SER A 44 15.81 -8.38 6.33
C SER A 44 14.81 -8.25 5.19
N LEU A 45 13.64 -7.71 5.51
CA LEU A 45 12.66 -7.28 4.53
C LEU A 45 12.89 -5.79 4.22
N SER A 46 12.69 -5.39 2.99
CA SER A 46 12.81 -3.99 2.59
C SER A 46 11.86 -3.65 1.47
N GLY A 47 10.73 -3.09 1.83
CA GLY A 47 9.70 -2.58 0.94
C GLY A 47 8.92 -3.62 0.17
N SER A 48 9.57 -4.57 -0.49
CA SER A 48 8.95 -5.51 -1.44
C SER A 48 8.21 -4.79 -2.58
N ASN A 49 8.83 -3.75 -3.13
CA ASN A 49 8.32 -2.97 -4.25
C ASN A 49 8.95 -3.42 -5.58
N PHE A 50 8.35 -3.02 -6.69
CA PHE A 50 8.85 -3.29 -8.05
C PHE A 50 9.21 -1.98 -8.78
N PRO A 51 10.21 -1.97 -9.69
CA PRO A 51 10.66 -0.74 -10.35
C PRO A 51 9.96 -0.44 -11.68
N GLY A 52 9.14 -1.35 -12.19
CA GLY A 52 8.55 -1.24 -13.53
C GLY A 52 7.40 -0.24 -13.62
N PRO A 53 6.99 0.14 -14.87
CA PRO A 53 5.94 1.13 -15.05
C PRO A 53 4.54 0.61 -14.71
N THR A 54 3.79 1.50 -14.08
CA THR A 54 2.34 1.44 -13.90
C THR A 54 1.77 2.85 -14.05
N THR A 55 0.46 3.02 -14.14
CA THR A 55 -0.24 4.28 -13.92
C THR A 55 -0.93 4.27 -12.55
N PRO A 56 -1.33 5.41 -11.99
CA PRO A 56 -1.95 5.44 -10.66
C PRO A 56 -3.15 4.50 -10.55
N PHE A 57 -3.12 3.59 -9.55
CA PHE A 57 -4.19 2.64 -9.24
C PHE A 57 -4.59 1.72 -10.41
N ALA A 58 -3.65 1.39 -11.31
CA ALA A 58 -3.93 0.65 -12.53
C ALA A 58 -4.06 -0.87 -12.33
N PHE A 59 -4.66 -1.53 -13.33
CA PHE A 59 -4.72 -2.98 -13.43
C PHE A 59 -3.37 -3.60 -13.80
N VAL A 60 -2.61 -2.94 -14.71
CA VAL A 60 -1.30 -3.39 -15.19
C VAL A 60 -0.18 -2.74 -14.40
N GLN A 61 0.70 -3.59 -13.86
CA GLN A 61 2.02 -3.25 -13.30
C GLN A 61 3.05 -4.04 -14.12
N LEU A 62 3.60 -3.43 -15.16
CA LEU A 62 4.56 -4.07 -16.07
C LEU A 62 5.98 -3.93 -15.52
N SER A 63 6.55 -5.00 -14.98
CA SER A 63 7.84 -4.92 -14.29
C SER A 63 8.75 -6.08 -14.65
N PRO A 64 10.09 -5.91 -14.53
CA PRO A 64 11.01 -7.03 -14.59
C PRO A 64 10.83 -7.96 -13.39
N ASP A 65 10.91 -9.26 -13.66
CA ASP A 65 11.07 -10.32 -12.67
C ASP A 65 12.51 -10.80 -12.65
N THR A 66 13.15 -10.80 -11.49
CA THR A 66 14.49 -11.32 -11.30
C THR A 66 14.48 -12.72 -10.69
N ARG A 67 13.35 -13.09 -10.04
CA ARG A 67 13.16 -14.36 -9.35
C ARG A 67 12.14 -15.27 -10.03
N ASP A 68 12.30 -16.56 -9.81
CA ASP A 68 11.41 -17.63 -10.27
C ASP A 68 11.28 -18.76 -9.23
N ALA A 69 11.59 -18.42 -7.95
CA ALA A 69 11.54 -19.30 -6.79
C ALA A 69 10.79 -18.61 -5.63
N PRO A 70 10.26 -19.37 -4.66
CA PRO A 70 9.37 -18.87 -3.60
C PRO A 70 10.06 -18.07 -2.51
N ASP A 71 11.16 -17.41 -2.81
CA ASP A 71 11.89 -16.56 -1.86
C ASP A 71 11.49 -15.09 -2.02
N ASP A 72 11.48 -14.33 -0.91
CA ASP A 72 11.31 -12.88 -0.98
C ASP A 72 12.35 -12.22 -1.91
N PRO A 73 11.99 -11.12 -2.57
CA PRO A 73 10.81 -10.28 -2.38
C PRO A 73 9.57 -10.75 -3.14
N ALA A 74 8.42 -10.60 -2.51
CA ALA A 74 7.12 -10.98 -3.05
C ALA A 74 6.72 -10.19 -4.31
N SER A 75 7.36 -9.04 -4.58
CA SER A 75 7.16 -8.23 -5.79
C SER A 75 7.81 -8.81 -7.06
N GLY A 76 8.60 -9.88 -6.98
CA GLY A 76 9.27 -10.50 -8.12
C GLY A 76 10.61 -9.91 -8.52
N TYR A 77 10.97 -8.71 -8.04
CA TYR A 77 12.23 -8.03 -8.34
C TYR A 77 13.05 -7.82 -7.07
N ASP A 78 14.33 -8.20 -7.10
CA ASP A 78 15.30 -7.82 -6.08
C ASP A 78 16.47 -7.06 -6.71
N TYR A 79 16.74 -5.86 -6.19
CA TYR A 79 17.84 -5.02 -6.64
C TYR A 79 19.22 -5.70 -6.54
N ASN A 80 19.39 -6.68 -5.65
CA ASN A 80 20.65 -7.40 -5.49
C ASN A 80 20.85 -8.52 -6.52
N ASP A 81 19.82 -8.92 -7.27
CA ASP A 81 19.88 -9.96 -8.27
C ASP A 81 20.68 -9.51 -9.50
N LYS A 82 21.19 -10.49 -10.26
CA LYS A 82 22.07 -10.25 -11.41
C LYS A 82 21.49 -10.73 -12.74
N THR A 83 20.31 -11.34 -12.71
CA THR A 83 19.63 -11.83 -13.91
C THR A 83 18.15 -11.48 -13.90
N ILE A 84 17.62 -11.13 -15.06
CA ILE A 84 16.18 -10.92 -15.30
C ILE A 84 15.61 -12.18 -15.95
N VAL A 85 14.50 -12.69 -15.40
CA VAL A 85 13.72 -13.80 -15.95
C VAL A 85 12.87 -13.31 -17.12
N GLY A 86 12.24 -12.16 -16.99
CA GLY A 86 11.40 -11.56 -18.01
C GLY A 86 10.63 -10.38 -17.46
N PHE A 87 9.58 -10.00 -18.16
CA PHE A 87 8.71 -8.87 -17.82
C PHE A 87 7.26 -9.37 -17.72
N SER A 88 6.72 -9.45 -16.52
CA SER A 88 5.31 -9.80 -16.33
C SER A 88 4.45 -8.54 -16.14
N HIS A 89 3.12 -8.69 -16.29
CA HIS A 89 2.21 -7.53 -16.43
C HIS A 89 1.45 -7.20 -15.15
N THR A 90 1.60 -8.01 -14.11
CA THR A 90 0.91 -7.81 -12.83
C THR A 90 1.84 -8.10 -11.66
N HIS A 91 1.86 -7.19 -10.68
CA HIS A 91 2.71 -7.29 -9.50
C HIS A 91 1.98 -6.76 -8.27
N LEU A 92 2.32 -7.31 -7.11
CA LEU A 92 1.98 -6.73 -5.82
C LEU A 92 3.07 -5.72 -5.41
N SER A 93 2.68 -4.67 -4.71
CA SER A 93 3.59 -3.66 -4.17
C SER A 93 3.54 -3.68 -2.65
N GLY A 94 4.65 -4.05 -2.04
CA GLY A 94 4.81 -3.97 -0.60
C GLY A 94 4.28 -5.14 0.21
N THR A 95 3.84 -6.24 -0.39
CA THR A 95 3.28 -7.37 0.35
C THR A 95 4.34 -8.40 0.73
N GLY A 96 4.06 -9.19 1.78
CA GLY A 96 4.90 -10.29 2.23
C GLY A 96 4.61 -11.65 1.57
N VAL A 97 3.61 -11.72 0.68
CA VAL A 97 3.22 -12.94 -0.04
C VAL A 97 3.27 -12.67 -1.54
N ALA A 98 3.98 -13.53 -2.26
CA ALA A 98 4.09 -13.42 -3.72
C ALA A 98 2.85 -13.98 -4.42
N ASP A 99 2.30 -13.22 -5.35
CA ASP A 99 1.26 -13.65 -6.30
C ASP A 99 1.28 -12.76 -7.55
N LEU A 100 0.42 -13.05 -8.50
CA LEU A 100 0.23 -12.37 -9.79
C LEU A 100 1.22 -12.85 -10.86
N PHE A 101 2.13 -12.02 -11.37
CA PHE A 101 3.15 -12.33 -12.39
C PHE A 101 2.55 -12.86 -13.70
N ASP A 102 1.48 -12.23 -14.20
CA ASP A 102 0.79 -12.72 -15.38
C ASP A 102 1.48 -12.34 -16.68
N VAL A 103 1.43 -13.28 -17.63
CA VAL A 103 1.86 -13.09 -19.02
C VAL A 103 3.30 -12.57 -19.09
N LEU A 104 4.25 -13.36 -18.58
CA LEU A 104 5.67 -13.01 -18.68
C LEU A 104 6.12 -13.05 -20.14
N MET A 105 6.86 -12.03 -20.57
CA MET A 105 7.51 -11.96 -21.89
C MET A 105 8.98 -11.61 -21.75
N ILE A 106 9.83 -12.20 -22.62
CA ILE A 106 11.24 -11.86 -22.74
C ILE A 106 11.73 -11.96 -24.20
N PRO A 107 12.41 -10.93 -24.72
CA PRO A 107 13.06 -11.01 -26.03
C PRO A 107 14.41 -11.77 -25.93
N THR A 108 14.70 -12.63 -26.87
CA THR A 108 15.93 -13.44 -26.91
C THR A 108 16.49 -13.54 -28.31
N THR A 109 17.75 -14.04 -28.46
CA THR A 109 18.35 -14.39 -29.73
C THR A 109 19.03 -15.76 -29.63
N GLY A 110 19.22 -16.44 -30.78
CA GLY A 110 19.94 -17.71 -30.87
C GLY A 110 19.02 -18.91 -30.69
N LYS A 111 19.45 -19.93 -29.97
CA LYS A 111 18.65 -21.15 -29.77
C LYS A 111 17.43 -20.88 -28.90
N ILE A 112 16.25 -21.32 -29.34
CA ILE A 112 15.00 -21.23 -28.55
C ILE A 112 15.16 -21.99 -27.23
N LYS A 113 14.86 -21.32 -26.14
CA LYS A 113 14.76 -21.86 -24.79
C LYS A 113 13.42 -21.42 -24.23
N LEU A 114 12.68 -22.35 -23.62
CA LEU A 114 11.33 -22.10 -23.10
C LEU A 114 11.27 -22.18 -21.57
N ASP A 115 12.34 -22.60 -20.91
CA ASP A 115 12.47 -22.59 -19.46
C ASP A 115 13.35 -21.43 -19.01
N PRO A 116 13.11 -20.84 -17.82
CA PRO A 116 13.89 -19.71 -17.31
C PRO A 116 15.37 -20.07 -17.06
N GLY A 117 15.67 -21.34 -16.79
CA GLY A 117 17.00 -21.78 -16.39
C GLY A 117 17.35 -21.41 -14.96
N LYS A 118 18.62 -21.51 -14.62
CA LYS A 118 19.14 -21.21 -13.27
C LYS A 118 19.93 -19.91 -13.28
N ALA A 119 19.75 -19.07 -12.26
CA ALA A 119 20.42 -17.77 -12.15
C ALA A 119 21.95 -17.88 -12.17
N GLU A 120 22.49 -18.93 -11.56
CA GLU A 120 23.94 -19.17 -11.43
C GLU A 120 24.57 -19.83 -12.69
N VAL A 121 23.74 -20.29 -13.64
CA VAL A 121 24.21 -21.03 -14.80
C VAL A 121 23.87 -20.28 -16.09
N LYS A 122 24.84 -19.49 -16.57
CA LYS A 122 24.69 -18.74 -17.81
C LYS A 122 24.23 -19.62 -18.97
N GLY A 123 23.17 -19.17 -19.65
CA GLY A 123 22.65 -19.85 -20.82
C GLY A 123 21.89 -21.15 -20.54
N SER A 124 21.55 -21.47 -19.29
CA SER A 124 20.74 -22.65 -18.96
C SER A 124 19.27 -22.51 -19.36
N GLY A 125 18.76 -21.28 -19.52
CA GLY A 125 17.41 -20.96 -19.93
C GLY A 125 17.32 -19.68 -20.73
N TYR A 126 16.12 -19.05 -20.73
CA TYR A 126 15.86 -17.79 -21.42
C TYR A 126 16.21 -16.53 -20.60
N ARG A 127 16.49 -16.64 -19.29
CA ARG A 127 16.90 -15.47 -18.48
C ARG A 127 18.17 -14.81 -18.99
N SER A 128 18.34 -13.54 -18.72
CA SER A 128 19.51 -12.76 -19.14
C SER A 128 20.19 -12.07 -17.98
N ALA A 129 21.51 -12.00 -18.01
CA ALA A 129 22.27 -11.11 -17.16
C ALA A 129 21.93 -9.63 -17.46
N PHE A 130 22.01 -8.77 -16.43
CA PHE A 130 21.84 -7.32 -16.53
C PHE A 130 22.76 -6.59 -15.57
N SER A 131 22.78 -5.25 -15.67
CA SER A 131 23.54 -4.39 -14.77
C SER A 131 22.76 -3.10 -14.52
N HIS A 132 22.73 -2.62 -13.28
CA HIS A 132 22.14 -1.33 -12.89
C HIS A 132 22.77 -0.11 -13.60
N GLN A 133 23.99 -0.24 -14.13
CA GLN A 133 24.58 0.82 -14.98
C GLN A 133 23.87 0.96 -16.33
N GLN A 134 23.11 -0.06 -16.73
CA GLN A 134 22.35 -0.12 -17.98
C GLN A 134 20.86 -0.36 -17.70
N GLU A 135 20.42 0.04 -16.53
CA GLU A 135 19.02 -0.02 -16.07
C GLU A 135 18.57 1.36 -15.64
N SER A 136 17.33 1.70 -15.91
CA SER A 136 16.72 2.94 -15.44
C SER A 136 15.22 2.79 -15.25
N ALA A 137 14.69 3.46 -14.22
CA ALA A 137 13.27 3.50 -13.90
C ALA A 137 12.84 4.92 -13.55
N LYS A 138 11.63 5.28 -13.94
CA LYS A 138 10.93 6.51 -13.54
C LYS A 138 9.42 6.30 -13.67
N PRO A 139 8.58 7.13 -13.08
CA PRO A 139 7.12 6.98 -13.23
C PRO A 139 6.69 6.78 -14.68
N GLY A 140 6.02 5.67 -14.96
CA GLY A 140 5.53 5.31 -16.29
C GLY A 140 6.57 4.83 -17.30
N TYR A 141 7.81 4.56 -16.87
CA TYR A 141 8.86 4.07 -17.77
C TYR A 141 9.91 3.23 -17.06
N TYR A 142 10.35 2.16 -17.72
CA TYR A 142 11.48 1.33 -17.32
C TYR A 142 12.32 0.94 -18.54
N GLN A 143 13.63 0.78 -18.35
CA GLN A 143 14.56 0.33 -19.39
C GLN A 143 15.67 -0.51 -18.79
N VAL A 144 16.10 -1.56 -19.53
CA VAL A 144 17.24 -2.38 -19.18
C VAL A 144 17.90 -3.01 -20.42
N MET A 145 19.24 -3.22 -20.35
CA MET A 145 19.98 -4.00 -21.32
C MET A 145 20.04 -5.47 -20.91
N LEU A 146 19.46 -6.35 -21.70
CA LEU A 146 19.56 -7.79 -21.58
C LEU A 146 20.91 -8.24 -22.19
N GLN A 147 21.94 -8.39 -21.34
CA GLN A 147 23.34 -8.51 -21.77
C GLN A 147 23.65 -9.79 -22.54
N ASP A 148 22.96 -10.90 -22.21
CA ASP A 148 23.22 -12.20 -22.91
C ASP A 148 22.71 -12.20 -24.35
N TYR A 149 21.79 -11.29 -24.69
CA TYR A 149 21.17 -11.19 -26.01
C TYR A 149 21.49 -9.88 -26.74
N GLY A 150 22.11 -8.91 -26.07
CA GLY A 150 22.39 -7.60 -26.64
C GLY A 150 21.12 -6.82 -26.99
N ILE A 151 20.04 -7.03 -26.24
CA ILE A 151 18.72 -6.43 -26.50
C ILE A 151 18.43 -5.35 -25.45
N ASN A 152 18.13 -4.12 -25.92
CA ASN A 152 17.60 -3.10 -25.04
C ASN A 152 16.09 -3.28 -24.94
N ALA A 153 15.58 -3.45 -23.72
CA ALA A 153 14.15 -3.57 -23.41
C ALA A 153 13.66 -2.29 -22.74
N GLU A 154 12.62 -1.67 -23.28
CA GLU A 154 11.95 -0.50 -22.77
C GLU A 154 10.49 -0.85 -22.52
N LEU A 155 9.93 -0.41 -21.37
CA LEU A 155 8.58 -0.71 -20.93
C LEU A 155 7.83 0.58 -20.59
N THR A 156 6.55 0.62 -20.89
CA THR A 156 5.58 1.61 -20.41
C THR A 156 4.20 0.98 -20.29
N SER A 157 3.24 1.64 -19.64
CA SER A 157 1.90 1.08 -19.48
C SER A 157 0.82 2.17 -19.48
N THR A 158 -0.40 1.73 -19.76
CA THR A 158 -1.67 2.40 -19.42
C THR A 158 -2.37 1.62 -18.31
N SER A 159 -3.65 1.88 -18.07
CA SER A 159 -4.39 1.16 -17.02
C SER A 159 -4.49 -0.35 -17.27
N HIS A 160 -4.72 -0.77 -18.52
CA HIS A 160 -4.95 -2.17 -18.88
C HIS A 160 -3.93 -2.73 -19.88
N VAL A 161 -3.02 -1.89 -20.42
CA VAL A 161 -2.13 -2.30 -21.51
C VAL A 161 -0.68 -2.07 -21.11
N GLY A 162 0.13 -3.13 -21.17
CA GLY A 162 1.59 -3.05 -21.14
C GLY A 162 2.14 -2.87 -22.55
N LEU A 163 3.10 -1.95 -22.73
CA LEU A 163 3.83 -1.74 -23.98
C LEU A 163 5.29 -2.05 -23.78
N HIS A 164 5.83 -2.85 -24.68
CA HIS A 164 7.25 -3.17 -24.76
C HIS A 164 7.83 -2.61 -26.05
N ARG A 165 9.05 -2.09 -26.00
CA ARG A 165 9.88 -1.74 -27.15
C ARG A 165 11.21 -2.45 -27.02
N TYR A 166 11.48 -3.45 -27.86
CA TYR A 166 12.69 -4.24 -27.85
C TYR A 166 13.58 -3.85 -29.04
N THR A 167 14.76 -3.32 -28.75
CA THR A 167 15.76 -3.00 -29.78
C THR A 167 16.72 -4.15 -29.92
N PHE A 168 16.61 -4.87 -31.04
CA PHE A 168 17.38 -6.09 -31.33
C PHE A 168 18.70 -5.81 -32.07
N PRO A 169 19.73 -6.62 -31.87
CA PRO A 169 20.84 -6.73 -32.81
C PRO A 169 20.37 -7.42 -34.09
N LYS A 170 21.23 -7.42 -35.15
CA LYS A 170 20.97 -8.23 -36.34
C LYS A 170 20.95 -9.69 -35.96
N SER A 171 19.88 -10.41 -36.27
CA SER A 171 19.70 -11.84 -35.98
C SER A 171 18.75 -12.52 -36.95
N ASP A 172 19.11 -13.69 -37.44
CA ASP A 172 18.18 -14.58 -38.16
C ASP A 172 17.37 -15.47 -37.20
N SER A 173 17.68 -15.42 -35.89
CA SER A 173 17.08 -16.22 -34.83
C SER A 173 16.74 -15.31 -33.63
N ALA A 174 15.94 -14.28 -33.86
CA ALA A 174 15.36 -13.44 -32.80
C ALA A 174 14.02 -14.04 -32.37
N HIS A 175 13.72 -13.98 -31.09
CA HIS A 175 12.49 -14.53 -30.50
C HIS A 175 11.90 -13.60 -29.47
N ILE A 176 10.57 -13.67 -29.28
CA ILE A 176 9.89 -13.23 -28.08
C ILE A 176 9.30 -14.48 -27.42
N VAL A 177 9.80 -14.82 -26.25
CA VAL A 177 9.31 -15.93 -25.43
C VAL A 177 8.18 -15.43 -24.55
N ILE A 178 7.10 -16.22 -24.45
CA ILE A 178 5.94 -15.99 -23.60
C ILE A 178 5.82 -17.18 -22.66
N ASP A 179 5.82 -16.91 -21.35
CA ASP A 179 5.68 -17.95 -20.32
C ASP A 179 4.44 -17.71 -19.46
N LEU A 180 3.37 -18.47 -19.70
CA LEU A 180 2.17 -18.48 -18.87
C LEU A 180 2.31 -19.37 -17.61
N ASN A 181 3.43 -20.09 -17.48
CA ASN A 181 3.73 -20.92 -16.31
C ASN A 181 4.60 -20.21 -15.26
N HIS A 182 5.00 -18.95 -15.53
CA HIS A 182 5.80 -18.17 -14.59
C HIS A 182 5.02 -17.88 -13.31
N SER A 183 5.64 -18.10 -12.14
CA SER A 183 5.09 -17.88 -10.81
C SER A 183 6.20 -18.02 -9.77
N LEU A 184 6.12 -17.29 -8.67
CA LEU A 184 7.09 -17.36 -7.58
C LEU A 184 6.72 -18.43 -6.53
N ASP A 185 5.47 -18.52 -6.11
CA ASP A 185 5.11 -19.38 -4.98
C ASP A 185 4.66 -20.80 -5.42
N LYS A 186 5.62 -21.66 -5.71
CA LYS A 186 5.34 -23.05 -6.11
C LYS A 186 5.33 -24.07 -4.96
N LYS A 187 5.62 -23.67 -3.70
CA LYS A 187 5.90 -24.62 -2.61
C LYS A 187 5.34 -24.24 -1.22
N ARG A 188 4.71 -23.08 -1.02
CA ARG A 188 4.15 -22.73 0.28
C ARG A 188 2.84 -23.48 0.54
N ASN A 189 2.74 -24.15 1.68
CA ASN A 189 1.67 -25.08 2.03
C ASN A 189 0.26 -24.49 2.09
N TYR A 190 0.10 -23.16 2.20
CA TYR A 190 -1.20 -22.51 2.34
C TYR A 190 -1.68 -21.79 1.07
N TRP A 191 -0.76 -21.25 0.26
CA TRP A 191 -1.06 -20.44 -0.91
C TRP A 191 -0.23 -20.88 -2.12
N GLU A 192 -0.14 -22.20 -2.33
CA GLU A 192 0.58 -22.75 -3.48
C GLU A 192 -0.01 -22.20 -4.78
N CYS A 193 0.78 -21.43 -5.51
CA CYS A 193 0.38 -20.91 -6.80
C CYS A 193 0.41 -22.03 -7.84
N ARG A 194 -0.75 -22.44 -8.32
CA ARG A 194 -0.92 -23.48 -9.34
C ARG A 194 -1.65 -22.96 -10.55
N ILE A 195 -1.05 -23.10 -11.72
CA ILE A 195 -1.76 -22.90 -12.98
C ILE A 195 -2.69 -24.09 -13.17
N ILE A 196 -4.00 -23.86 -13.17
CA ILE A 196 -5.01 -24.90 -13.39
C ILE A 196 -5.54 -24.92 -14.83
N GLY A 197 -5.23 -23.90 -15.62
CA GLY A 197 -5.52 -23.82 -17.05
C GLY A 197 -4.85 -22.64 -17.71
N ALA A 198 -4.30 -22.83 -18.90
CA ALA A 198 -3.76 -21.75 -19.73
C ALA A 198 -3.94 -22.09 -21.21
N GLU A 199 -4.06 -21.07 -22.05
CA GLU A 199 -4.13 -21.22 -23.51
C GLU A 199 -3.34 -20.10 -24.17
N ILE A 200 -2.63 -20.43 -25.25
CA ILE A 200 -2.13 -19.49 -26.25
C ILE A 200 -2.74 -19.88 -27.59
N ARG A 201 -3.37 -18.89 -28.23
CA ARG A 201 -3.95 -18.97 -29.57
C ARG A 201 -3.25 -17.99 -30.49
N VAL A 202 -2.69 -18.46 -31.59
CA VAL A 202 -2.15 -17.66 -32.67
C VAL A 202 -3.30 -17.26 -33.60
N VAL A 203 -3.72 -16.01 -33.56
CA VAL A 203 -4.83 -15.49 -34.38
C VAL A 203 -4.37 -15.23 -35.82
N ASN A 204 -3.19 -14.62 -35.96
CA ASN A 204 -2.51 -14.36 -37.23
C ASN A 204 -1.01 -14.16 -36.95
N ASN A 205 -0.23 -13.71 -37.93
CA ASN A 205 1.22 -13.54 -37.78
C ASN A 205 1.65 -12.27 -37.03
N THR A 206 0.72 -11.49 -36.50
CA THR A 206 0.98 -10.31 -35.64
C THR A 206 0.16 -10.32 -34.35
N THR A 207 -0.66 -11.35 -34.09
CA THR A 207 -1.62 -11.34 -32.98
C THR A 207 -1.69 -12.70 -32.30
N ILE A 208 -1.59 -12.70 -30.99
CA ILE A 208 -1.88 -13.85 -30.15
C ILE A 208 -2.88 -13.46 -29.05
N GLU A 209 -3.63 -14.43 -28.61
CA GLU A 209 -4.60 -14.31 -27.52
C GLU A 209 -4.51 -15.51 -26.59
N GLY A 210 -5.06 -15.38 -25.41
CA GLY A 210 -5.12 -16.51 -24.50
C GLY A 210 -5.61 -16.14 -23.12
N TYR A 211 -5.41 -17.08 -22.23
CA TYR A 211 -5.77 -16.90 -20.83
C TYR A 211 -4.86 -17.70 -19.92
N ARG A 212 -4.87 -17.33 -18.67
CA ARG A 212 -4.25 -18.02 -17.56
C ARG A 212 -5.24 -18.07 -16.39
N ILE A 213 -5.46 -19.27 -15.83
CA ILE A 213 -6.32 -19.49 -14.66
C ILE A 213 -5.46 -20.16 -13.60
N LEU A 214 -5.43 -19.60 -12.41
CA LEU A 214 -4.57 -20.09 -11.33
C LEU A 214 -5.20 -19.91 -9.97
N THR A 215 -4.73 -20.73 -9.03
CA THR A 215 -4.92 -20.58 -7.60
C THR A 215 -3.64 -20.06 -6.96
N GLY A 216 -3.76 -19.41 -5.83
CA GLY A 216 -2.64 -18.82 -5.11
C GLY A 216 -3.16 -18.10 -3.87
N TRP A 217 -2.51 -17.03 -3.49
CA TRP A 217 -3.01 -16.10 -2.47
C TRP A 217 -4.33 -15.46 -2.93
N ALA A 218 -4.43 -15.07 -4.20
CA ALA A 218 -5.73 -14.92 -4.87
C ALA A 218 -6.30 -16.32 -5.15
N ARG A 219 -7.38 -16.72 -4.45
CA ARG A 219 -7.89 -18.09 -4.38
C ARG A 219 -8.29 -18.70 -5.73
N LEU A 220 -8.85 -17.88 -6.63
CA LEU A 220 -9.08 -18.25 -8.03
C LEU A 220 -8.99 -17.00 -8.91
N ARG A 221 -7.96 -16.92 -9.71
CA ARG A 221 -7.70 -15.78 -10.58
C ARG A 221 -7.75 -16.18 -12.05
N LYS A 222 -8.53 -15.43 -12.82
CA LYS A 222 -8.63 -15.56 -14.27
C LYS A 222 -8.04 -14.32 -14.91
N VAL A 223 -7.09 -14.49 -15.81
CA VAL A 223 -6.49 -13.40 -16.57
C VAL A 223 -6.52 -13.77 -18.04
N TYR A 224 -7.21 -12.97 -18.82
CA TYR A 224 -7.27 -13.06 -20.28
C TYR A 224 -6.39 -12.00 -20.87
N PHE A 225 -5.77 -12.30 -22.03
CA PHE A 225 -4.92 -11.33 -22.70
C PHE A 225 -5.15 -11.32 -24.23
N HIS A 226 -4.92 -10.14 -24.78
CA HIS A 226 -4.79 -9.90 -26.21
C HIS A 226 -3.46 -9.20 -26.44
N ALA A 227 -2.61 -9.75 -27.32
CA ALA A 227 -1.29 -9.21 -27.60
C ALA A 227 -1.06 -9.01 -29.11
N GLU A 228 -0.58 -7.80 -29.46
CA GLU A 228 -0.23 -7.42 -30.82
C GLU A 228 1.27 -7.13 -30.94
N PHE A 229 1.84 -7.45 -32.12
CA PHE A 229 3.25 -7.27 -32.45
C PHE A 229 3.37 -6.32 -33.65
N SER A 230 4.25 -5.32 -33.54
CA SER A 230 4.46 -4.33 -34.63
C SER A 230 5.11 -4.92 -35.88
N LYS A 231 5.70 -6.11 -35.75
CA LYS A 231 6.34 -6.86 -36.83
C LYS A 231 5.77 -8.27 -36.91
N PRO A 232 5.43 -8.78 -38.11
CA PRO A 232 5.00 -10.15 -38.28
C PRO A 232 6.09 -11.16 -37.86
N PHE A 233 5.72 -12.14 -37.05
CA PHE A 233 6.58 -13.27 -36.76
C PHE A 233 6.53 -14.29 -37.89
N THR A 234 7.67 -14.94 -38.15
CA THR A 234 7.88 -15.87 -39.31
C THR A 234 7.39 -17.28 -38.99
N SER A 235 7.40 -17.67 -37.73
CA SER A 235 6.92 -18.97 -37.25
C SER A 235 6.74 -18.93 -35.73
N THR A 236 6.06 -19.95 -35.20
CA THR A 236 5.81 -20.13 -33.76
C THR A 236 6.23 -21.51 -33.30
N VAL A 237 6.76 -21.57 -32.08
CA VAL A 237 6.93 -22.81 -31.30
C VAL A 237 6.04 -22.70 -30.10
N LEU A 238 5.06 -23.59 -29.95
CA LEU A 238 4.19 -23.66 -28.80
C LEU A 238 4.60 -24.86 -27.92
N ALA A 239 4.44 -24.73 -26.62
CA ALA A 239 4.79 -25.81 -25.70
C ALA A 239 3.81 -25.93 -24.53
N ASN A 240 3.62 -27.17 -24.06
CA ASN A 240 2.99 -27.47 -22.78
C ASN A 240 3.91 -28.43 -22.03
N GLY A 241 4.53 -27.95 -20.93
CA GLY A 241 5.60 -28.66 -20.27
C GLY A 241 6.79 -28.94 -21.23
N GLY A 242 7.28 -30.16 -21.22
CA GLY A 242 8.39 -30.58 -22.09
C GLY A 242 8.00 -30.85 -23.55
N ARG A 243 6.71 -30.81 -23.90
CA ARG A 243 6.25 -31.10 -25.28
C ARG A 243 6.21 -29.80 -26.11
N MET A 244 7.11 -29.68 -27.06
CA MET A 244 7.13 -28.58 -28.04
C MET A 244 6.50 -29.03 -29.36
N VAL A 245 5.71 -28.12 -29.98
CA VAL A 245 5.04 -28.35 -31.28
C VAL A 245 5.16 -27.10 -32.15
N GLN A 246 5.18 -27.29 -33.45
CA GLN A 246 5.24 -26.25 -34.45
C GLN A 246 4.03 -26.35 -35.41
N GLY A 247 3.63 -25.25 -36.01
CA GLY A 247 2.60 -25.24 -37.05
C GLY A 247 1.17 -25.48 -36.57
N ILE A 248 0.93 -25.46 -35.25
CA ILE A 248 -0.43 -25.48 -34.69
C ILE A 248 -0.82 -24.06 -34.21
N PRO A 249 -2.10 -23.66 -34.38
CA PRO A 249 -2.52 -22.33 -34.00
C PRO A 249 -2.91 -22.20 -32.51
N VAL A 250 -3.10 -23.31 -31.78
CA VAL A 250 -3.59 -23.30 -30.39
C VAL A 250 -2.88 -24.35 -29.56
N ILE A 251 -2.50 -23.98 -28.36
CA ILE A 251 -2.06 -24.90 -27.30
C ILE A 251 -2.73 -24.54 -25.98
N ASN A 252 -3.13 -25.55 -25.24
CA ASN A 252 -3.65 -25.41 -23.88
C ASN A 252 -3.00 -26.40 -22.93
N GLY A 253 -3.11 -26.11 -21.62
CA GLY A 253 -2.56 -26.95 -20.56
C GLY A 253 -2.26 -26.18 -19.30
N THR A 254 -1.38 -26.69 -18.46
CA THR A 254 -1.00 -26.10 -17.18
C THR A 254 0.43 -25.56 -17.16
N ALA A 255 1.20 -25.76 -18.24
CA ALA A 255 2.59 -25.29 -18.36
C ALA A 255 2.84 -24.73 -19.77
N VAL A 256 1.93 -23.84 -20.21
CA VAL A 256 1.89 -23.30 -21.58
C VAL A 256 2.95 -22.22 -21.77
N ARG A 257 3.70 -22.34 -22.87
CA ARG A 257 4.72 -21.38 -23.31
C ARG A 257 4.71 -21.24 -24.82
N ALA A 258 5.29 -20.15 -25.30
CA ALA A 258 5.48 -19.92 -26.73
C ALA A 258 6.81 -19.23 -27.02
N ALA A 259 7.38 -19.45 -28.20
CA ALA A 259 8.39 -18.61 -28.81
C ALA A 259 7.89 -18.15 -30.18
N LEU A 260 7.84 -16.84 -30.40
CA LEU A 260 7.52 -16.21 -31.67
C LEU A 260 8.82 -15.81 -32.35
N ASN A 261 9.04 -16.27 -33.56
CA ASN A 261 10.33 -16.17 -34.28
C ASN A 261 10.33 -14.97 -35.23
N PHE A 262 11.42 -14.22 -35.23
CA PHE A 262 11.63 -13.04 -36.09
C PHE A 262 13.00 -13.11 -36.76
N LYS A 263 13.16 -12.37 -37.86
CA LYS A 263 14.44 -11.93 -38.35
C LYS A 263 14.60 -10.45 -38.11
N THR A 264 15.72 -10.02 -37.56
CA THR A 264 15.95 -8.62 -37.22
C THR A 264 17.20 -8.06 -37.88
N SER A 265 17.13 -6.82 -38.32
CA SER A 265 18.27 -6.00 -38.71
C SER A 265 18.95 -5.42 -37.46
N ASP A 266 20.13 -4.84 -37.64
CA ASP A 266 20.81 -4.17 -36.52
C ASP A 266 19.99 -2.97 -36.00
N LYS A 267 19.79 -2.90 -34.67
CA LYS A 267 18.99 -1.90 -33.99
C LYS A 267 17.52 -1.83 -34.41
N GLU A 268 17.00 -2.91 -34.96
CA GLU A 268 15.59 -2.97 -35.30
C GLU A 268 14.72 -3.04 -34.05
N GLN A 269 13.67 -2.20 -34.01
CA GLN A 269 12.71 -2.18 -32.93
C GLN A 269 11.52 -3.07 -33.25
N VAL A 270 11.20 -3.99 -32.34
CA VAL A 270 9.97 -4.77 -32.33
C VAL A 270 9.17 -4.34 -31.09
N MET A 271 7.98 -3.79 -31.31
CA MET A 271 7.10 -3.40 -30.23
C MET A 271 6.02 -4.45 -29.99
N VAL A 272 5.60 -4.58 -28.73
CA VAL A 272 4.52 -5.46 -28.31
C VAL A 272 3.54 -4.66 -27.45
N LYS A 273 2.24 -4.82 -27.70
CA LYS A 273 1.17 -4.38 -26.82
C LYS A 273 0.51 -5.61 -26.20
N VAL A 274 0.30 -5.60 -24.90
CA VAL A 274 -0.39 -6.68 -24.19
C VAL A 274 -1.48 -6.06 -23.32
N ALA A 275 -2.72 -6.27 -23.73
CA ALA A 275 -3.88 -5.88 -22.93
C ALA A 275 -4.36 -7.06 -22.08
N LEU A 276 -4.75 -6.76 -20.85
CA LEU A 276 -5.28 -7.72 -19.89
C LEU A 276 -6.75 -7.44 -19.59
N SER A 277 -7.48 -8.48 -19.19
CA SER A 277 -8.84 -8.42 -18.65
C SER A 277 -9.06 -9.57 -17.63
N PRO A 278 -9.80 -9.36 -16.53
CA PRO A 278 -10.21 -10.44 -15.65
C PRO A 278 -11.43 -11.21 -16.17
N VAL A 279 -12.04 -10.78 -17.27
CA VAL A 279 -13.35 -11.23 -17.75
C VAL A 279 -13.25 -12.08 -19.02
N SER A 280 -12.63 -11.55 -20.07
CA SER A 280 -12.56 -12.23 -21.37
C SER A 280 -11.46 -11.67 -22.29
N VAL A 281 -11.08 -12.46 -23.31
CA VAL A 281 -10.20 -12.01 -24.40
C VAL A 281 -10.82 -10.83 -25.16
N GLU A 282 -12.15 -10.84 -25.35
CA GLU A 282 -12.86 -9.74 -26.02
C GLU A 282 -12.73 -8.43 -25.24
N ASN A 283 -12.88 -8.48 -23.91
CA ASN A 283 -12.69 -7.31 -23.06
C ASN A 283 -11.24 -6.82 -23.11
N ALA A 284 -10.25 -7.72 -23.10
CA ALA A 284 -8.83 -7.35 -23.28
C ALA A 284 -8.60 -6.63 -24.61
N ARG A 285 -9.25 -7.07 -25.70
CA ARG A 285 -9.19 -6.40 -27.00
C ARG A 285 -9.82 -5.00 -26.95
N GLN A 286 -10.97 -4.84 -26.29
CA GLN A 286 -11.63 -3.55 -26.10
C GLN A 286 -10.76 -2.60 -25.25
N ASN A 287 -10.12 -3.10 -24.20
CA ASN A 287 -9.16 -2.33 -23.40
C ASN A 287 -8.02 -1.79 -24.27
N MET A 288 -7.42 -2.64 -25.11
CA MET A 288 -6.36 -2.20 -26.03
C MET A 288 -6.85 -1.14 -27.03
N GLN A 289 -8.01 -1.33 -27.63
CA GLN A 289 -8.56 -0.38 -28.61
C GLN A 289 -8.84 0.98 -27.96
N ALA A 290 -9.34 0.99 -26.73
CA ALA A 290 -9.67 2.21 -26.02
C ALA A 290 -8.42 2.99 -25.55
N GLU A 291 -7.37 2.29 -25.11
CA GLU A 291 -6.24 2.92 -24.47
C GLU A 291 -5.01 3.11 -25.38
N VAL A 292 -4.75 2.15 -26.29
CA VAL A 292 -3.54 2.15 -27.14
C VAL A 292 -3.88 1.66 -28.56
N ALA A 293 -4.57 2.49 -29.34
CA ALA A 293 -4.92 2.15 -30.71
C ALA A 293 -3.71 2.11 -31.68
N GLY A 294 -2.65 2.84 -31.39
CA GLY A 294 -1.45 2.97 -32.26
C GLY A 294 -0.18 2.33 -31.68
N TRP A 295 0.97 2.65 -32.31
CA TRP A 295 2.29 2.14 -31.96
C TRP A 295 3.25 3.22 -31.46
N ASP A 296 2.74 4.36 -30.97
CA ASP A 296 3.55 5.47 -30.46
C ASP A 296 3.90 5.24 -28.98
N PHE A 297 4.98 4.50 -28.74
CA PHE A 297 5.50 4.18 -27.42
C PHE A 297 5.81 5.45 -26.61
N ASP A 298 6.45 6.44 -27.25
CA ASP A 298 6.91 7.64 -26.53
C ASP A 298 5.73 8.51 -26.08
N LYS A 299 4.66 8.57 -26.90
CA LYS A 299 3.41 9.23 -26.53
C LYS A 299 2.76 8.57 -25.32
N VAL A 300 2.67 7.23 -25.29
CA VAL A 300 2.08 6.50 -24.15
C VAL A 300 2.91 6.72 -22.90
N SER A 301 4.24 6.62 -22.99
CA SER A 301 5.14 6.89 -21.87
C SER A 301 4.99 8.32 -21.33
N GLN A 302 4.86 9.31 -22.21
CA GLN A 302 4.62 10.70 -21.81
C GLN A 302 3.26 10.88 -21.14
N GLN A 303 2.21 10.22 -21.63
CA GLN A 303 0.88 10.24 -21.02
C GLN A 303 0.90 9.64 -19.61
N SER A 304 1.55 8.49 -19.42
CA SER A 304 1.74 7.87 -18.11
C SER A 304 2.51 8.78 -17.14
N ALA A 305 3.63 9.39 -17.60
CA ALA A 305 4.39 10.35 -16.80
C ALA A 305 3.57 11.59 -16.42
N THR A 306 2.68 12.05 -17.30
CA THR A 306 1.79 13.20 -17.03
C THR A 306 0.72 12.86 -15.99
N GLN A 307 0.16 11.66 -16.02
CA GLN A 307 -0.76 11.20 -14.98
C GLN A 307 -0.07 11.17 -13.62
N TRP A 308 1.14 10.62 -13.54
CA TRP A 308 1.93 10.62 -12.31
C TRP A 308 2.26 12.03 -11.81
N GLU A 309 2.68 12.94 -12.68
CA GLU A 309 2.93 14.33 -12.29
C GLU A 309 1.69 15.00 -11.71
N THR A 310 0.52 14.75 -12.30
CA THR A 310 -0.77 15.28 -11.82
C THR A 310 -1.06 14.80 -10.40
N GLU A 311 -0.93 13.51 -10.15
CA GLU A 311 -1.23 12.92 -8.84
C GLU A 311 -0.20 13.32 -7.77
N LEU A 312 1.09 13.22 -8.08
CA LEU A 312 2.17 13.53 -7.16
C LEU A 312 2.22 15.03 -6.79
N SER A 313 1.81 15.92 -7.69
CA SER A 313 1.83 17.37 -7.45
C SER A 313 0.71 17.87 -6.52
N LYS A 314 -0.21 17.00 -6.09
CA LYS A 314 -1.22 17.32 -5.06
C LYS A 314 -0.59 17.69 -3.70
N ILE A 315 0.61 17.18 -3.43
CA ILE A 315 1.43 17.66 -2.32
C ILE A 315 2.78 18.13 -2.88
N ARG A 316 3.12 19.38 -2.63
CA ARG A 316 4.43 19.94 -3.00
C ARG A 316 5.23 20.20 -1.75
N ILE A 317 6.49 19.74 -1.74
CA ILE A 317 7.39 19.91 -0.60
C ILE A 317 8.68 20.63 -0.98
N ASP A 318 9.30 21.29 0.02
CA ASP A 318 10.70 21.70 0.00
C ASP A 318 11.47 21.02 1.13
N GLY A 319 12.70 20.63 0.83
CA GLY A 319 13.59 19.91 1.72
C GLY A 319 14.85 19.46 0.99
N THR A 320 15.65 18.59 1.59
CA THR A 320 16.83 18.00 0.95
C THR A 320 16.43 17.12 -0.24
N LEU A 321 17.39 16.83 -1.14
CA LEU A 321 17.14 15.91 -2.25
C LEU A 321 16.68 14.53 -1.75
N GLN A 322 17.31 14.00 -0.71
CA GLN A 322 16.92 12.72 -0.09
C GLN A 322 15.47 12.76 0.41
N GLN A 323 15.07 13.81 1.14
CA GLN A 323 13.69 13.97 1.61
C GLN A 323 12.69 14.01 0.45
N LYS A 324 13.01 14.75 -0.62
CA LYS A 324 12.17 14.79 -1.83
C LYS A 324 12.05 13.41 -2.49
N GLN A 325 13.15 12.68 -2.61
CA GLN A 325 13.13 11.34 -3.19
C GLN A 325 12.29 10.37 -2.35
N ILE A 326 12.49 10.32 -1.03
CA ILE A 326 11.69 9.44 -0.16
C ILE A 326 10.21 9.83 -0.20
N PHE A 327 9.90 11.12 -0.09
CA PHE A 327 8.52 11.62 -0.06
C PHE A 327 7.75 11.33 -1.36
N TYR A 328 8.32 11.68 -2.51
CA TYR A 328 7.63 11.48 -3.79
C TYR A 328 7.60 10.01 -4.23
N THR A 329 8.62 9.21 -3.85
CA THR A 329 8.54 7.76 -4.03
C THR A 329 7.50 7.16 -3.10
N GLY A 330 7.37 7.66 -1.88
CA GLY A 330 6.29 7.28 -0.97
C GLY A 330 4.91 7.56 -1.56
N LEU A 331 4.67 8.76 -2.12
CA LEU A 331 3.41 9.05 -2.82
C LEU A 331 3.18 8.14 -4.03
N TYR A 332 4.24 7.82 -4.78
CA TYR A 332 4.18 6.90 -5.91
C TYR A 332 3.75 5.50 -5.46
N HIS A 333 4.34 4.95 -4.38
CA HIS A 333 3.94 3.66 -3.81
C HIS A 333 2.51 3.69 -3.26
N ALA A 334 2.13 4.75 -2.54
CA ALA A 334 0.77 4.92 -2.02
C ALA A 334 -0.31 4.98 -3.12
N PHE A 335 0.04 5.35 -4.35
CA PHE A 335 -0.90 5.42 -5.47
C PHE A 335 -0.73 4.26 -6.47
N THR A 336 0.09 3.26 -6.15
CA THR A 336 0.22 2.05 -6.95
C THR A 336 -0.93 1.08 -6.71
N GLN A 337 -1.42 0.98 -5.48
CA GLN A 337 -2.54 0.13 -5.05
C GLN A 337 -3.50 0.94 -4.17
N PRO A 338 -4.80 0.56 -4.08
CA PRO A 338 -5.51 -0.57 -4.73
C PRO A 338 -5.57 -0.48 -6.24
N ASN A 339 -5.82 -1.62 -6.91
CA ASN A 339 -5.84 -1.71 -8.38
C ASN A 339 -7.26 -1.69 -8.94
N ASN A 340 -7.52 -0.84 -9.96
CA ASN A 340 -8.79 -0.89 -10.68
C ASN A 340 -8.82 -2.12 -11.60
N VAL A 341 -9.64 -3.10 -11.24
CA VAL A 341 -9.79 -4.37 -11.96
C VAL A 341 -11.03 -4.40 -12.88
N ALA A 342 -11.71 -3.27 -13.06
CA ALA A 342 -12.81 -3.16 -14.01
C ALA A 342 -12.27 -2.83 -15.41
N ASP A 343 -12.73 -3.57 -16.43
CA ASP A 343 -12.47 -3.27 -17.83
C ASP A 343 -13.08 -1.93 -18.29
N VAL A 344 -12.68 -1.41 -19.44
CA VAL A 344 -13.17 -0.12 -19.96
C VAL A 344 -14.68 -0.08 -20.20
N ASN A 345 -15.35 -1.23 -20.28
CA ASN A 345 -16.81 -1.36 -20.36
C ASN A 345 -17.47 -1.48 -18.96
N GLY A 346 -16.68 -1.55 -17.90
CA GLY A 346 -17.13 -1.68 -16.51
C GLY A 346 -17.25 -3.12 -15.99
N ASP A 347 -17.01 -4.13 -16.80
CA ASP A 347 -17.06 -5.53 -16.36
C ASP A 347 -15.88 -5.87 -15.47
N TYR A 348 -16.10 -6.71 -14.45
CA TYR A 348 -15.07 -7.19 -13.53
C TYR A 348 -15.40 -8.59 -12.99
N GLN A 349 -14.41 -9.33 -12.54
CA GLN A 349 -14.63 -10.55 -11.77
C GLN A 349 -15.09 -10.20 -10.35
N ALA A 350 -16.30 -10.58 -10.00
CA ALA A 350 -16.86 -10.39 -8.67
C ALA A 350 -16.32 -11.43 -7.68
N THR A 351 -16.51 -11.16 -6.38
CA THR A 351 -15.97 -11.96 -5.27
C THR A 351 -16.45 -13.42 -5.25
N ASN A 352 -17.60 -13.73 -5.83
CA ASN A 352 -18.12 -15.10 -6.00
C ASN A 352 -17.75 -15.73 -7.37
N PHE A 353 -16.73 -15.19 -8.04
CA PHE A 353 -16.23 -15.60 -9.36
C PHE A 353 -17.22 -15.43 -10.51
N THR A 354 -18.34 -14.77 -10.30
CA THR A 354 -19.23 -14.31 -11.36
C THR A 354 -18.71 -13.02 -12.01
N ILE A 355 -19.34 -12.57 -13.07
CA ILE A 355 -19.00 -11.29 -13.71
C ILE A 355 -19.99 -10.25 -13.21
N GLY A 356 -19.47 -9.18 -12.63
CA GLY A 356 -20.18 -7.98 -12.27
C GLY A 356 -19.94 -6.86 -13.27
N ASN A 357 -20.72 -5.77 -13.16
CA ASN A 357 -20.50 -4.55 -13.93
C ASN A 357 -20.52 -3.34 -13.00
N ALA A 358 -19.52 -2.49 -13.10
CA ALA A 358 -19.40 -1.21 -12.43
C ALA A 358 -19.72 -0.09 -13.42
N PRO A 359 -20.90 0.58 -13.34
CA PRO A 359 -21.28 1.63 -14.30
C PRO A 359 -20.31 2.81 -14.35
N ASP A 360 -19.62 3.08 -13.23
CA ASP A 360 -18.57 4.09 -13.09
C ASP A 360 -17.21 3.62 -13.62
N LYS A 361 -17.11 2.38 -14.14
CA LYS A 361 -15.88 1.74 -14.64
C LYS A 361 -14.77 1.68 -13.58
N ALA A 362 -15.16 1.58 -12.32
CA ALA A 362 -14.26 1.59 -11.18
C ALA A 362 -14.64 0.47 -10.19
N HIS A 363 -13.91 -0.63 -10.23
CA HIS A 363 -13.97 -1.68 -9.23
C HIS A 363 -12.56 -2.03 -8.80
N TYR A 364 -12.28 -1.79 -7.53
CA TYR A 364 -10.93 -1.92 -7.01
C TYR A 364 -10.74 -3.22 -6.24
N SER A 365 -9.51 -3.68 -6.23
CA SER A 365 -9.01 -4.86 -5.58
C SER A 365 -7.64 -4.58 -4.95
N THR A 366 -7.08 -5.57 -4.27
CA THR A 366 -5.80 -5.46 -3.55
C THR A 366 -5.95 -4.54 -2.34
N PHE A 367 -6.83 -4.95 -1.43
CA PHE A 367 -7.12 -4.22 -0.20
C PHE A 367 -6.41 -4.83 1.00
N SER A 368 -5.25 -4.30 1.36
CA SER A 368 -4.48 -4.63 2.57
C SER A 368 -4.98 -3.80 3.76
N LEU A 369 -6.19 -4.09 4.25
CA LEU A 369 -6.93 -3.16 5.12
C LEU A 369 -6.39 -3.09 6.55
N TRP A 370 -5.81 -4.18 7.08
CA TRP A 370 -5.13 -4.17 8.38
C TRP A 370 -4.02 -3.12 8.45
N ASP A 371 -3.40 -2.85 7.30
CA ASP A 371 -2.31 -1.90 7.15
C ASP A 371 -2.85 -0.51 6.80
N THR A 372 -3.55 -0.40 5.69
CA THR A 372 -3.85 0.86 4.99
C THR A 372 -4.88 1.75 5.69
N TYR A 373 -5.74 1.20 6.57
CA TYR A 373 -6.71 2.01 7.33
C TYR A 373 -6.03 3.04 8.22
N ARG A 374 -4.78 2.79 8.64
CA ARG A 374 -4.05 3.58 9.65
C ARG A 374 -3.61 4.95 9.12
N ALA A 375 -3.07 5.00 7.89
CA ALA A 375 -2.60 6.25 7.31
C ALA A 375 -2.91 6.41 5.81
N ALA A 376 -2.89 5.33 5.00
CA ALA A 376 -3.10 5.45 3.56
C ALA A 376 -4.51 5.97 3.22
N HIS A 377 -5.58 5.35 3.75
CA HIS A 377 -6.94 5.84 3.55
C HIS A 377 -7.17 7.24 4.14
N PRO A 378 -6.73 7.57 5.38
CA PRO A 378 -6.74 8.95 5.87
C PRO A 378 -6.07 9.95 4.94
N LEU A 379 -4.95 9.58 4.27
CA LEU A 379 -4.31 10.42 3.27
C LEU A 379 -5.20 10.58 2.02
N TYR A 380 -5.80 9.49 1.53
CA TYR A 380 -6.69 9.54 0.37
C TYR A 380 -7.91 10.44 0.63
N THR A 381 -8.49 10.43 1.83
CA THR A 381 -9.61 11.32 2.17
C THR A 381 -9.26 12.81 2.01
N LEU A 382 -7.98 13.18 2.14
CA LEU A 382 -7.52 14.57 2.00
C LEU A 382 -7.24 14.96 0.54
N ILE A 383 -6.60 14.06 -0.23
CA ILE A 383 -6.03 14.40 -1.54
C ILE A 383 -6.56 13.55 -2.70
N GLN A 384 -7.30 12.46 -2.42
CA GLN A 384 -7.85 11.51 -3.40
C GLN A 384 -9.30 11.10 -3.07
N PRO A 385 -10.20 12.02 -2.63
CA PRO A 385 -11.51 11.63 -2.08
C PRO A 385 -12.40 10.88 -3.08
N GLU A 386 -12.33 11.18 -4.39
CA GLU A 386 -13.09 10.46 -5.41
C GLU A 386 -12.60 9.00 -5.56
N LYS A 387 -11.28 8.79 -5.44
CA LYS A 387 -10.69 7.44 -5.47
C LYS A 387 -11.06 6.66 -4.23
N ASP A 388 -10.96 7.28 -3.05
CA ASP A 388 -11.31 6.63 -1.79
C ASP A 388 -12.80 6.25 -1.74
N ALA A 389 -13.70 7.11 -2.24
CA ALA A 389 -15.11 6.78 -2.42
C ALA A 389 -15.33 5.57 -3.36
N ALA A 390 -14.56 5.48 -4.45
CA ALA A 390 -14.63 4.35 -5.38
C ALA A 390 -14.09 3.05 -4.75
N PHE A 391 -13.06 3.13 -3.89
CA PHE A 391 -12.58 2.00 -3.09
C PHE A 391 -13.68 1.49 -2.16
N ILE A 392 -14.31 2.38 -1.41
CA ILE A 392 -15.42 2.07 -0.50
C ILE A 392 -16.60 1.44 -1.25
N ASN A 393 -16.99 1.99 -2.39
CA ASN A 393 -18.06 1.42 -3.21
C ASN A 393 -17.72 0.00 -3.70
N SER A 394 -16.42 -0.29 -3.94
CA SER A 394 -15.97 -1.64 -4.28
C SER A 394 -16.08 -2.60 -3.08
N MET A 395 -15.75 -2.13 -1.88
CA MET A 395 -15.94 -2.89 -0.63
C MET A 395 -17.43 -3.20 -0.37
N ILE A 396 -18.32 -2.23 -0.61
CA ILE A 396 -19.77 -2.42 -0.48
C ILE A 396 -20.30 -3.43 -1.54
N ARG A 397 -19.74 -3.46 -2.76
CA ARG A 397 -20.08 -4.49 -3.76
C ARG A 397 -19.71 -5.90 -3.27
N GLN A 398 -18.57 -6.06 -2.57
CA GLN A 398 -18.23 -7.34 -1.93
C GLN A 398 -19.24 -7.71 -0.83
N TYR A 399 -19.60 -6.75 0.05
CA TYR A 399 -20.64 -6.98 1.06
C TYR A 399 -21.95 -7.48 0.44
N ASN A 400 -22.40 -6.87 -0.64
CA ASN A 400 -23.62 -7.29 -1.35
C ASN A 400 -23.53 -8.73 -1.90
N THR A 401 -22.32 -9.24 -2.12
CA THR A 401 -22.09 -10.59 -2.65
C THR A 401 -21.91 -11.64 -1.54
N TYR A 402 -21.13 -11.31 -0.50
CA TYR A 402 -20.74 -12.24 0.56
C TYR A 402 -21.46 -12.03 1.89
N GLY A 403 -22.11 -10.88 2.10
CA GLY A 403 -22.73 -10.51 3.38
C GLY A 403 -21.75 -9.93 4.40
N TYR A 404 -20.48 -9.73 4.04
CA TYR A 404 -19.46 -9.05 4.84
C TYR A 404 -18.47 -8.29 3.96
N LEU A 405 -17.88 -7.25 4.55
CA LEU A 405 -16.89 -6.39 3.93
C LEU A 405 -15.54 -7.10 3.81
N PRO A 406 -14.64 -6.65 2.92
CA PRO A 406 -13.33 -7.25 2.77
C PRO A 406 -12.46 -7.12 4.03
N ILE A 407 -11.65 -8.15 4.27
CA ILE A 407 -10.53 -8.19 5.23
C ILE A 407 -9.23 -7.98 4.46
N TRP A 408 -8.93 -8.88 3.52
CA TRP A 408 -7.83 -8.78 2.57
C TRP A 408 -8.26 -9.31 1.19
N GLN A 409 -8.87 -8.45 0.39
CA GLN A 409 -9.39 -8.84 -0.92
C GLN A 409 -8.30 -8.75 -1.98
N LEU A 410 -8.11 -9.83 -2.74
CA LEU A 410 -7.15 -9.91 -3.83
C LEU A 410 -7.81 -10.45 -5.10
N TRP A 411 -7.85 -9.62 -6.16
CA TRP A 411 -8.31 -9.98 -7.50
C TRP A 411 -9.67 -10.66 -7.55
N GLY A 412 -10.64 -10.04 -6.89
CA GLY A 412 -12.03 -10.45 -6.90
C GLY A 412 -12.38 -11.53 -5.89
N ASP A 413 -11.48 -11.90 -4.98
CA ASP A 413 -11.83 -12.82 -3.89
C ASP A 413 -11.19 -12.42 -2.55
N GLU A 414 -11.79 -12.90 -1.47
CA GLU A 414 -11.30 -12.72 -0.12
C GLU A 414 -10.30 -13.82 0.24
N ASN A 415 -9.09 -13.45 0.67
CA ASN A 415 -8.08 -14.42 1.09
C ASN A 415 -7.97 -14.62 2.61
N TYR A 416 -8.68 -13.79 3.39
CA TYR A 416 -8.71 -13.80 4.85
C TYR A 416 -7.33 -13.65 5.51
N CYS A 417 -6.39 -13.02 4.84
CA CYS A 417 -5.11 -12.70 5.42
C CYS A 417 -5.28 -11.57 6.43
N MET A 418 -4.58 -11.64 7.56
CA MET A 418 -4.64 -10.71 8.67
C MET A 418 -5.96 -10.74 9.44
N ILE A 419 -6.01 -9.98 10.51
CA ILE A 419 -7.12 -9.90 11.47
C ILE A 419 -7.92 -8.59 11.31
N GLY A 420 -9.02 -8.47 12.06
CA GLY A 420 -9.87 -7.28 12.11
C GLY A 420 -10.82 -7.14 10.92
N ASN A 421 -11.69 -6.15 11.01
CA ASN A 421 -12.65 -5.79 9.96
C ASN A 421 -12.43 -4.35 9.52
N HIS A 422 -11.19 -4.03 9.12
CA HIS A 422 -10.73 -2.65 8.97
C HIS A 422 -11.25 -1.91 7.72
N SER A 423 -12.08 -2.55 6.90
CA SER A 423 -13.01 -1.80 6.03
C SER A 423 -13.90 -0.84 6.82
N ILE A 424 -14.22 -1.19 8.07
CA ILE A 424 -15.13 -0.41 8.92
C ILE A 424 -14.55 0.97 9.23
N PRO A 425 -13.34 1.11 9.83
CA PRO A 425 -12.76 2.44 10.07
C PRO A 425 -12.54 3.23 8.77
N VAL A 426 -12.18 2.59 7.65
CA VAL A 426 -12.04 3.26 6.34
C VAL A 426 -13.37 3.90 5.92
N ILE A 427 -14.45 3.12 5.92
CA ILE A 427 -15.78 3.58 5.53
C ILE A 427 -16.29 4.67 6.47
N VAL A 428 -16.11 4.47 7.79
CA VAL A 428 -16.58 5.42 8.82
C VAL A 428 -15.82 6.73 8.71
N ASP A 429 -14.49 6.71 8.55
CA ASP A 429 -13.68 7.91 8.37
C ASP A 429 -14.18 8.73 7.16
N ALA A 430 -14.39 8.09 6.03
CA ALA A 430 -14.89 8.74 4.83
C ALA A 430 -16.28 9.37 5.01
N VAL A 431 -17.22 8.64 5.61
CA VAL A 431 -18.59 9.15 5.83
C VAL A 431 -18.61 10.28 6.86
N LEU A 432 -17.80 10.20 7.91
CA LEU A 432 -17.70 11.26 8.92
C LEU A 432 -17.09 12.55 8.33
N LYS A 433 -16.10 12.41 7.46
CA LYS A 433 -15.49 13.51 6.70
C LYS A 433 -16.38 14.06 5.58
N GLY A 434 -17.50 13.38 5.27
CA GLY A 434 -18.45 13.82 4.26
C GLY A 434 -17.95 13.65 2.83
N LEU A 435 -17.19 12.57 2.53
CA LEU A 435 -16.72 12.29 1.19
C LEU A 435 -17.90 12.15 0.22
N PRO A 436 -17.87 12.83 -0.94
CA PRO A 436 -18.90 12.69 -1.95
C PRO A 436 -18.87 11.30 -2.58
N GLY A 437 -20.03 10.76 -2.93
CA GLY A 437 -20.14 9.48 -3.65
C GLY A 437 -20.22 8.23 -2.75
N VAL A 438 -20.22 8.39 -1.42
CA VAL A 438 -20.48 7.32 -0.44
C VAL A 438 -21.88 7.48 0.13
N ASP A 439 -22.74 6.48 -0.06
CA ASP A 439 -24.09 6.42 0.54
C ASP A 439 -23.99 5.98 2.01
N ALA A 440 -24.26 6.88 2.93
CA ALA A 440 -24.07 6.66 4.37
C ALA A 440 -24.97 5.55 4.95
N GLU A 441 -26.22 5.38 4.44
CA GLU A 441 -27.10 4.32 4.93
C GLU A 441 -26.66 2.94 4.42
N LYS A 442 -26.28 2.80 3.14
CA LYS A 442 -25.71 1.56 2.60
C LYS A 442 -24.38 1.21 3.26
N ALA A 443 -23.54 2.21 3.49
CA ALA A 443 -22.29 2.03 4.22
C ALA A 443 -22.56 1.53 5.65
N TYR A 444 -23.55 2.13 6.33
CA TYR A 444 -23.94 1.69 7.67
C TYR A 444 -24.48 0.25 7.69
N GLU A 445 -25.33 -0.13 6.74
CA GLU A 445 -25.83 -1.49 6.59
C GLU A 445 -24.66 -2.50 6.44
N ALA A 446 -23.71 -2.18 5.59
CA ALA A 446 -22.56 -3.04 5.33
C ALA A 446 -21.64 -3.19 6.55
N ILE A 447 -21.30 -2.09 7.27
CA ILE A 447 -20.46 -2.19 8.46
C ILE A 447 -21.17 -2.90 9.62
N LYS A 448 -22.47 -2.64 9.83
CA LYS A 448 -23.25 -3.32 10.86
C LYS A 448 -23.37 -4.80 10.56
N GLY A 449 -23.71 -5.18 9.32
CA GLY A 449 -23.78 -6.58 8.89
C GLY A 449 -22.45 -7.31 9.12
N SER A 450 -21.34 -6.70 8.72
CA SER A 450 -20.00 -7.27 8.93
C SER A 450 -19.57 -7.38 10.39
N SER A 451 -20.18 -6.60 11.30
CA SER A 451 -19.87 -6.59 12.74
C SER A 451 -20.80 -7.46 13.58
N THR A 452 -21.77 -8.13 12.97
CA THR A 452 -22.80 -8.92 13.69
C THR A 452 -22.98 -10.35 13.15
N THR A 453 -22.32 -10.67 12.04
CA THR A 453 -22.42 -11.99 11.40
C THR A 453 -21.07 -12.69 11.45
N ASP A 454 -21.01 -13.93 11.95
CA ASP A 454 -19.80 -14.74 11.95
C ASP A 454 -19.33 -15.00 10.51
N HIS A 455 -18.05 -14.79 10.29
CA HIS A 455 -17.36 -15.10 9.04
C HIS A 455 -15.89 -15.46 9.32
N PRO A 456 -15.13 -16.01 8.36
CA PRO A 456 -13.74 -16.37 8.59
C PRO A 456 -12.91 -15.22 9.19
N GLY A 457 -12.17 -15.51 10.26
CA GLY A 457 -11.38 -14.52 11.02
C GLY A 457 -12.19 -13.59 11.93
N SER A 458 -13.50 -13.82 12.12
CA SER A 458 -14.35 -12.92 12.88
C SER A 458 -15.48 -13.68 13.60
N ALA A 459 -15.18 -14.17 14.81
CA ALA A 459 -16.10 -14.95 15.65
C ALA A 459 -17.02 -14.05 16.49
N PHE A 460 -17.97 -13.33 15.85
CA PHE A 460 -18.87 -12.39 16.53
C PHE A 460 -19.79 -13.05 17.57
N THR A 461 -20.21 -14.29 17.36
CA THR A 461 -20.96 -15.06 18.36
C THR A 461 -20.15 -15.22 19.66
N ALA A 462 -18.86 -15.52 19.56
CA ALA A 462 -17.97 -15.59 20.74
C ALA A 462 -17.72 -14.19 21.34
N TRP A 463 -17.55 -13.18 20.50
CA TRP A 463 -17.38 -11.78 20.88
C TRP A 463 -18.53 -11.29 21.77
N GLU A 464 -19.77 -11.47 21.35
CA GLU A 464 -20.96 -11.11 22.12
C GLU A 464 -21.09 -11.92 23.42
N LYS A 465 -20.80 -13.22 23.36
CA LYS A 465 -20.98 -14.12 24.50
C LYS A 465 -19.96 -13.86 25.61
N TYR A 466 -18.70 -13.67 25.29
CA TYR A 466 -17.63 -13.62 26.28
C TYR A 466 -17.15 -12.20 26.56
N GLY A 467 -17.40 -11.25 25.66
CA GLY A 467 -16.86 -9.90 25.73
C GLY A 467 -15.35 -9.84 25.47
N TYR A 468 -14.79 -10.84 24.85
CA TYR A 468 -13.44 -10.96 24.30
C TYR A 468 -13.40 -12.20 23.41
N ILE A 469 -12.37 -12.35 22.59
CA ILE A 469 -12.13 -13.59 21.85
C ILE A 469 -11.31 -14.52 22.73
N PRO A 470 -11.85 -15.71 23.13
CA PRO A 470 -11.09 -16.69 23.88
C PRO A 470 -10.01 -17.34 23.02
N GLU A 471 -8.80 -17.57 23.57
CA GLU A 471 -7.69 -18.19 22.85
C GLU A 471 -7.98 -19.63 22.39
N ASP A 472 -8.81 -20.35 23.14
CA ASP A 472 -9.28 -21.71 22.80
C ASP A 472 -10.50 -21.71 21.85
N VAL A 473 -10.91 -20.56 21.31
CA VAL A 473 -11.86 -20.40 20.19
C VAL A 473 -11.10 -20.00 18.94
N GLU A 474 -10.26 -18.97 19.05
CA GLU A 474 -9.48 -18.44 17.92
C GLU A 474 -8.15 -17.92 18.42
N SER A 475 -7.05 -18.35 17.79
CA SER A 475 -5.71 -17.82 18.06
C SER A 475 -5.61 -16.35 17.66
N GLN A 476 -4.56 -15.68 18.07
CA GLN A 476 -4.39 -14.22 17.91
C GLN A 476 -5.42 -13.42 18.71
N SER A 477 -5.99 -14.05 19.73
CA SER A 477 -7.19 -13.61 20.45
C SER A 477 -7.07 -12.23 21.07
N VAL A 478 -5.88 -11.84 21.57
CA VAL A 478 -5.65 -10.50 22.13
C VAL A 478 -5.70 -9.45 21.05
N SER A 479 -4.99 -9.67 19.95
CA SER A 479 -4.97 -8.75 18.82
C SER A 479 -6.37 -8.55 18.22
N ILE A 480 -7.06 -9.65 17.94
CA ILE A 480 -8.44 -9.61 17.43
C ILE A 480 -9.36 -8.85 18.39
N THR A 481 -9.27 -9.12 19.70
CA THR A 481 -10.11 -8.44 20.71
C THR A 481 -9.92 -6.92 20.71
N VAL A 482 -8.68 -6.45 20.72
CA VAL A 482 -8.44 -5.00 20.81
C VAL A 482 -8.76 -4.28 19.50
N GLU A 483 -8.57 -4.95 18.35
CA GLU A 483 -8.90 -4.39 17.04
C GLU A 483 -10.41 -4.38 16.77
N MET A 484 -11.14 -5.44 17.08
CA MET A 484 -12.60 -5.48 17.02
C MET A 484 -13.25 -4.42 17.92
N ALA A 485 -12.65 -4.14 19.09
CA ALA A 485 -13.14 -3.06 19.95
C ALA A 485 -13.02 -1.69 19.29
N TYR A 486 -12.00 -1.46 18.47
CA TYR A 486 -11.88 -0.24 17.68
C TYR A 486 -12.87 -0.19 16.53
N ASP A 487 -13.03 -1.30 15.79
CA ASP A 487 -14.02 -1.40 14.71
C ASP A 487 -15.44 -1.10 15.24
N ASP A 488 -15.82 -1.67 16.39
CA ASP A 488 -17.11 -1.42 17.03
C ASP A 488 -17.29 0.04 17.44
N TRP A 489 -16.23 0.69 17.92
CA TRP A 489 -16.29 2.13 18.19
C TRP A 489 -16.61 2.91 16.90
N CYS A 490 -16.01 2.55 15.80
CA CYS A 490 -16.28 3.15 14.49
C CYS A 490 -17.75 2.96 14.09
N VAL A 491 -18.29 1.74 14.20
CA VAL A 491 -19.72 1.46 13.93
C VAL A 491 -20.61 2.35 14.80
N ALA A 492 -20.28 2.48 16.10
CA ALA A 492 -21.03 3.34 17.01
C ALA A 492 -21.04 4.81 16.56
N GLN A 493 -19.90 5.35 16.11
CA GLN A 493 -19.85 6.74 15.68
C GLN A 493 -20.74 7.01 14.45
N LEU A 494 -20.76 6.08 13.49
CA LEU A 494 -21.65 6.22 12.34
C LEU A 494 -23.12 6.02 12.73
N ALA A 495 -23.43 5.07 13.62
CA ALA A 495 -24.75 4.90 14.18
C ALA A 495 -25.26 6.20 14.84
N LYS A 496 -24.40 6.86 15.63
CA LYS A 496 -24.70 8.16 16.26
C LYS A 496 -25.02 9.24 15.22
N LYS A 497 -24.19 9.37 14.18
CA LYS A 497 -24.38 10.33 13.08
C LYS A 497 -25.72 10.13 12.37
N LEU A 498 -26.16 8.86 12.22
CA LEU A 498 -27.41 8.49 11.57
C LEU A 498 -28.63 8.44 12.54
N GLY A 499 -28.47 8.80 13.80
CA GLY A 499 -29.55 8.80 14.79
C GLY A 499 -30.00 7.42 15.25
N LYS A 500 -29.19 6.38 15.06
CA LYS A 500 -29.48 4.97 15.42
C LYS A 500 -29.06 4.71 16.88
N THR A 501 -29.80 5.27 17.86
CA THR A 501 -29.40 5.32 19.27
C THR A 501 -29.15 3.94 19.89
N ALA A 502 -30.02 2.97 19.65
CA ALA A 502 -29.86 1.61 20.23
C ALA A 502 -28.56 0.93 19.74
N ASP A 503 -28.25 1.07 18.46
CA ASP A 503 -27.01 0.53 17.88
C ASP A 503 -25.79 1.30 18.42
N TYR A 504 -25.87 2.62 18.57
CA TYR A 504 -24.82 3.42 19.21
C TYR A 504 -24.49 2.90 20.60
N GLU A 505 -25.48 2.69 21.45
CA GLU A 505 -25.29 2.19 22.82
C GLU A 505 -24.70 0.77 22.83
N HIS A 506 -25.21 -0.11 21.95
CA HIS A 506 -24.74 -1.49 21.82
C HIS A 506 -23.25 -1.54 21.41
N PHE A 507 -22.87 -0.89 20.32
CA PHE A 507 -21.50 -0.90 19.83
C PHE A 507 -20.55 -0.11 20.74
N MET A 508 -20.98 0.95 21.41
CA MET A 508 -20.18 1.63 22.44
C MET A 508 -19.86 0.72 23.62
N LYS A 509 -20.80 -0.15 24.04
CA LYS A 509 -20.53 -1.17 25.06
C LYS A 509 -19.46 -2.15 24.59
N ARG A 510 -19.57 -2.67 23.36
CA ARG A 510 -18.64 -3.62 22.79
C ARG A 510 -17.26 -2.99 22.60
N SER A 511 -17.18 -1.72 22.23
CA SER A 511 -15.91 -0.99 22.05
C SER A 511 -15.05 -0.89 23.31
N ALA A 512 -15.59 -1.24 24.48
CA ALA A 512 -14.89 -1.28 25.75
C ALA A 512 -14.43 -2.71 26.14
N PHE A 513 -14.69 -3.71 25.34
CA PHE A 513 -14.40 -5.11 25.67
C PHE A 513 -12.90 -5.43 25.78
N TYR A 514 -12.02 -4.61 25.19
CA TYR A 514 -10.56 -4.72 25.41
C TYR A 514 -10.20 -4.73 26.89
N ARG A 515 -10.99 -4.08 27.78
CA ARG A 515 -10.76 -4.08 29.24
C ARG A 515 -10.78 -5.47 29.85
N ASN A 516 -11.52 -6.42 29.26
CA ASN A 516 -11.64 -7.79 29.74
C ASN A 516 -10.32 -8.57 29.61
N LEU A 517 -9.43 -8.13 28.72
CA LEU A 517 -8.10 -8.75 28.55
C LEU A 517 -6.98 -7.99 29.25
N TYR A 518 -7.24 -6.81 29.86
CA TYR A 518 -6.21 -6.13 30.64
C TYR A 518 -5.99 -6.83 31.98
N ASN A 519 -4.81 -7.41 32.17
CA ASN A 519 -4.45 -8.06 33.43
C ASN A 519 -3.67 -7.07 34.33
N PRO A 520 -4.26 -6.57 35.41
CA PRO A 520 -3.60 -5.59 36.27
C PRO A 520 -2.40 -6.15 37.03
N LYS A 521 -2.25 -7.49 37.16
CA LYS A 521 -1.10 -8.13 37.79
C LYS A 521 0.13 -8.08 36.90
N THR A 522 -0.04 -8.25 35.60
CA THR A 522 1.06 -8.22 34.61
C THR A 522 1.23 -6.83 33.98
N GLY A 523 0.17 -6.03 33.96
CA GLY A 523 0.13 -4.73 33.32
C GLY A 523 0.05 -4.78 31.80
N PHE A 524 -0.39 -5.92 31.22
CA PHE A 524 -0.51 -6.15 29.78
C PHE A 524 -1.91 -6.64 29.41
N PHE A 525 -2.29 -6.49 28.15
CA PHE A 525 -3.36 -7.30 27.57
C PHE A 525 -2.84 -8.73 27.47
N GLN A 526 -3.55 -9.67 28.09
CA GLN A 526 -3.19 -11.08 28.15
C GLN A 526 -4.38 -11.95 27.72
N ALA A 527 -4.12 -13.04 27.04
CA ALA A 527 -5.15 -13.94 26.55
C ALA A 527 -5.90 -14.65 27.68
N ARG A 528 -7.17 -14.96 27.44
CA ARG A 528 -8.05 -15.76 28.27
C ARG A 528 -8.69 -16.90 27.48
N ASN A 529 -8.97 -18.01 28.14
CA ASN A 529 -9.79 -19.09 27.61
C ASN A 529 -11.29 -18.88 27.91
N LYS A 530 -12.15 -19.72 27.33
CA LYS A 530 -13.63 -19.68 27.54
C LYS A 530 -14.07 -19.75 28.99
N ASP A 531 -13.27 -20.38 29.85
CA ASP A 531 -13.52 -20.48 31.29
C ASP A 531 -13.15 -19.20 32.07
N GLY A 532 -12.63 -18.19 31.38
CA GLY A 532 -12.21 -16.93 31.97
C GLY A 532 -10.82 -16.93 32.61
N ASN A 533 -10.12 -18.07 32.60
CA ASN A 533 -8.77 -18.17 33.11
C ASN A 533 -7.75 -17.50 32.18
N TRP A 534 -6.76 -16.85 32.77
CA TRP A 534 -5.63 -16.30 32.03
C TRP A 534 -4.76 -17.40 31.42
N LEU A 535 -4.37 -17.24 30.17
CA LEU A 535 -3.40 -18.12 29.53
C LEU A 535 -2.05 -18.05 30.25
N THR A 536 -1.53 -19.21 30.67
CA THR A 536 -0.25 -19.31 31.40
C THR A 536 0.57 -20.48 30.87
N PRO A 537 1.90 -20.39 30.85
CA PRO A 537 2.73 -19.28 31.31
C PRO A 537 2.59 -18.02 30.42
N PHE A 538 2.91 -16.84 30.96
CA PHE A 538 2.87 -15.58 30.25
C PHE A 538 4.24 -14.92 30.23
N ASN A 539 4.78 -14.68 29.03
CA ASN A 539 5.97 -13.88 28.81
C ASN A 539 5.65 -12.75 27.82
N PRO A 540 5.74 -11.47 28.22
CA PRO A 540 5.34 -10.36 27.35
C PRO A 540 6.28 -10.14 26.15
N LEU A 541 7.39 -10.84 26.06
CA LEU A 541 8.34 -10.78 24.95
C LEU A 541 8.12 -11.90 23.92
N ASP A 542 7.23 -12.86 24.18
CA ASP A 542 6.96 -13.93 23.24
C ASP A 542 6.30 -13.35 21.98
N TYR A 543 6.95 -13.57 20.85
CA TYR A 543 6.53 -13.04 19.56
C TYR A 543 5.61 -14.02 18.85
N GLY A 544 4.49 -13.52 18.32
CA GLY A 544 3.56 -14.28 17.47
C GLY A 544 3.81 -14.04 15.97
N GLY A 545 3.51 -15.06 15.16
CA GLY A 545 3.35 -14.94 13.71
C GLY A 545 1.88 -14.81 13.32
N ASN A 546 1.55 -15.20 12.10
CA ASN A 546 0.18 -15.38 11.65
C ASN A 546 -0.36 -16.73 12.18
N GLY A 547 -1.03 -16.70 13.33
CA GLY A 547 -1.59 -17.87 14.01
C GLY A 547 -0.68 -18.50 15.06
N GLY A 548 -1.29 -19.28 15.97
CA GLY A 548 -0.59 -20.03 17.02
C GLY A 548 -0.07 -19.21 18.21
N SER A 549 -0.40 -17.91 18.29
CA SER A 549 -0.03 -17.01 19.39
C SER A 549 -1.17 -16.02 19.65
N PRO A 550 -1.33 -15.51 20.87
CA PRO A 550 -2.32 -14.47 21.17
C PRO A 550 -2.13 -13.14 20.43
N TYR A 551 -0.94 -12.90 19.86
CA TYR A 551 -0.57 -11.61 19.25
C TYR A 551 -0.21 -11.80 17.78
N THR A 552 -0.87 -11.06 16.90
CA THR A 552 -0.61 -11.08 15.46
C THR A 552 0.68 -10.37 15.15
N GLU A 553 1.67 -11.08 14.62
CA GLU A 553 2.97 -10.56 14.16
C GLU A 553 3.66 -9.61 15.16
N ALA A 554 3.42 -9.85 16.44
CA ALA A 554 3.81 -8.95 17.51
C ALA A 554 3.95 -9.68 18.86
N ASN A 555 4.14 -8.93 19.91
CA ASN A 555 4.13 -9.41 21.29
C ASN A 555 3.23 -8.52 22.19
N ALA A 556 3.15 -8.87 23.47
CA ALA A 556 2.32 -8.12 24.42
C ALA A 556 2.78 -6.67 24.59
N TRP A 557 4.07 -6.35 24.40
CA TRP A 557 4.57 -4.99 24.47
C TRP A 557 3.98 -4.10 23.37
N GLN A 558 3.84 -4.58 22.14
CA GLN A 558 3.31 -3.80 21.03
C GLN A 558 1.78 -3.67 21.11
N TYR A 559 1.06 -4.76 21.35
CA TYR A 559 -0.41 -4.70 21.40
C TYR A 559 -0.98 -4.05 22.65
N SER A 560 -0.21 -3.88 23.72
CA SER A 560 -0.68 -3.18 24.92
C SER A 560 -1.01 -1.69 24.72
N TRP A 561 -0.67 -1.13 23.57
CA TRP A 561 -0.94 0.27 23.22
C TRP A 561 -2.12 0.46 22.29
N TYR A 562 -2.71 -0.64 21.79
CA TYR A 562 -3.76 -0.55 20.78
C TYR A 562 -5.15 -0.33 21.39
N VAL A 563 -5.42 0.93 21.78
CA VAL A 563 -6.75 1.44 22.16
C VAL A 563 -6.89 2.85 21.58
N PRO A 564 -6.83 3.02 20.25
CA PRO A 564 -6.82 4.34 19.63
C PRO A 564 -8.14 5.11 19.87
N GLN A 565 -9.25 4.38 20.06
CA GLN A 565 -10.57 4.99 20.33
C GLN A 565 -10.67 5.60 21.73
N ASN A 566 -9.84 5.22 22.70
CA ASN A 566 -9.92 5.73 24.06
C ASN A 566 -8.57 5.68 24.81
N VAL A 567 -7.60 6.44 24.32
CA VAL A 567 -6.27 6.53 24.96
C VAL A 567 -6.33 7.01 26.40
N PRO A 568 -7.20 7.97 26.80
CA PRO A 568 -7.35 8.35 28.22
C PRO A 568 -7.75 7.18 29.12
N ASP A 569 -8.60 6.28 28.63
CA ASP A 569 -8.97 5.09 29.42
C ASP A 569 -7.81 4.11 29.54
N LEU A 570 -7.04 3.90 28.48
CA LEU A 570 -5.81 3.10 28.53
C LEU A 570 -4.82 3.68 29.54
N ILE A 571 -4.63 4.98 29.58
CA ILE A 571 -3.82 5.69 30.57
C ILE A 571 -4.33 5.39 31.99
N SER A 572 -5.64 5.44 32.21
CA SER A 572 -6.27 5.13 33.49
C SER A 572 -6.05 3.67 33.91
N LEU A 573 -6.25 2.70 32.98
CA LEU A 573 -6.01 1.28 33.22
C LEU A 573 -4.55 1.00 33.65
N MET A 574 -3.59 1.71 33.06
CA MET A 574 -2.17 1.61 33.39
C MET A 574 -1.77 2.38 34.65
N GLY A 575 -2.72 3.05 35.31
CA GLY A 575 -2.51 3.75 36.59
C GLY A 575 -2.04 5.19 36.47
N GLY A 576 -2.43 5.87 35.38
CA GLY A 576 -2.26 7.32 35.17
C GLY A 576 -1.00 7.67 34.35
N ASN A 577 -0.91 8.95 33.98
CA ASN A 577 0.09 9.48 33.05
C ASN A 577 1.54 9.09 33.41
N GLN A 578 1.90 9.10 34.71
CA GLN A 578 3.27 8.82 35.15
C GLN A 578 3.66 7.35 34.86
N LYS A 579 2.78 6.39 35.23
CA LYS A 579 3.05 4.96 34.97
C LYS A 579 2.97 4.64 33.50
N PHE A 580 2.02 5.22 32.78
CA PHE A 580 1.88 5.07 31.34
C PHE A 580 3.13 5.52 30.61
N THR A 581 3.63 6.73 30.87
CA THR A 581 4.84 7.25 30.21
C THR A 581 6.10 6.49 30.62
N ALA A 582 6.22 6.04 31.88
CA ALA A 582 7.34 5.18 32.31
C ALA A 582 7.36 3.83 31.58
N LYS A 583 6.17 3.23 31.33
CA LYS A 583 6.06 2.00 30.54
C LYS A 583 6.39 2.25 29.06
N LEU A 584 5.98 3.39 28.49
CA LEU A 584 6.41 3.80 27.14
C LEU A 584 7.92 4.01 27.03
N ASP A 585 8.53 4.64 28.04
CA ASP A 585 9.99 4.80 28.07
C ASP A 585 10.70 3.44 28.10
N THR A 586 10.17 2.48 28.88
CA THR A 586 10.67 1.09 28.87
C THR A 586 10.50 0.44 27.51
N PHE A 587 9.33 0.60 26.87
CA PHE A 587 9.04 0.05 25.55
C PHE A 587 10.06 0.50 24.50
N PHE A 588 10.43 1.76 24.47
CA PHE A 588 11.42 2.28 23.52
C PHE A 588 12.89 2.01 23.88
N THR A 589 13.17 1.47 25.08
CA THR A 589 14.54 1.20 25.55
C THR A 589 14.84 -0.26 25.83
N LEU A 590 13.81 -1.10 25.99
CA LEU A 590 13.96 -2.53 26.24
C LEU A 590 14.42 -3.24 24.95
N ALA A 591 15.66 -3.71 24.95
CA ALA A 591 16.26 -4.37 23.80
C ALA A 591 15.57 -5.71 23.48
N ASN A 592 15.48 -6.02 22.19
CA ASN A 592 15.14 -7.34 21.70
C ASN A 592 16.33 -8.29 21.84
N LYS A 593 16.08 -9.56 22.13
CA LYS A 593 17.10 -10.59 22.06
C LYS A 593 17.17 -11.15 20.63
N PRO A 594 18.37 -11.48 20.12
CA PRO A 594 18.49 -12.18 18.85
C PRO A 594 17.65 -13.47 18.86
N GLY A 595 16.79 -13.65 17.86
CA GLY A 595 15.90 -14.81 17.73
C GLY A 595 14.52 -14.69 18.41
N ASP A 596 14.26 -13.63 19.17
CA ASP A 596 12.95 -13.41 19.83
C ASP A 596 11.89 -12.77 18.89
N VAL A 597 12.23 -12.49 17.62
CA VAL A 597 11.37 -11.78 16.68
C VAL A 597 11.03 -12.67 15.48
N ASN A 598 9.84 -12.50 14.92
CA ASN A 598 9.49 -13.13 13.65
C ASN A 598 10.03 -12.33 12.45
N GLY A 599 9.96 -12.91 11.25
CA GLY A 599 10.48 -12.29 10.03
C GLY A 599 9.76 -11.01 9.60
N ASN A 600 8.53 -10.75 10.11
CA ASN A 600 7.74 -9.57 9.73
C ASN A 600 8.07 -8.33 10.54
N ALA A 601 8.73 -8.47 11.70
CA ALA A 601 9.09 -7.35 12.56
C ALA A 601 10.52 -6.88 12.31
N SER A 602 10.70 -5.61 12.00
CA SER A 602 11.99 -4.98 11.72
C SER A 602 12.00 -3.50 12.10
N GLY A 603 13.14 -2.80 11.93
CA GLY A 603 13.24 -1.37 12.26
C GLY A 603 13.04 -1.10 13.74
N PHE A 604 13.72 -1.84 14.61
CA PHE A 604 13.52 -1.79 16.04
C PHE A 604 14.13 -0.57 16.71
N ILE A 605 13.35 0.07 17.61
CA ILE A 605 13.78 1.02 18.63
C ILE A 605 13.25 0.50 19.96
N GLY A 606 14.04 -0.26 20.70
CA GLY A 606 13.55 -1.06 21.83
C GLY A 606 12.57 -2.14 21.34
N GLN A 607 11.37 -2.18 21.91
CA GLN A 607 10.27 -3.07 21.47
C GLN A 607 9.40 -2.45 20.35
N TYR A 608 9.59 -1.18 20.04
CA TYR A 608 8.96 -0.54 18.88
C TYR A 608 9.51 -1.14 17.59
N ALA A 609 8.66 -1.72 16.76
CA ALA A 609 9.02 -2.32 15.47
C ALA A 609 8.37 -1.50 14.36
N HIS A 610 9.11 -0.57 13.73
CA HIS A 610 8.54 0.32 12.73
C HIS A 610 8.10 -0.42 11.46
N GLY A 611 8.81 -1.47 11.10
CA GLY A 611 8.51 -2.30 9.93
C GLY A 611 7.29 -3.20 10.10
N ASN A 612 6.45 -2.98 11.14
CA ASN A 612 5.16 -3.66 11.29
C ASN A 612 4.13 -2.74 11.94
N GLU A 613 2.89 -2.81 11.48
CA GLU A 613 1.80 -1.86 11.70
C GLU A 613 1.35 -1.67 13.15
N PRO A 614 1.36 -2.68 14.03
CA PRO A 614 0.96 -2.49 15.43
C PRO A 614 1.69 -1.38 16.14
N SER A 615 2.91 -1.03 15.69
CA SER A 615 3.73 0.01 16.31
C SER A 615 3.45 1.43 15.81
N HIS A 616 2.84 1.63 14.65
CA HIS A 616 2.82 2.90 13.91
C HIS A 616 2.28 4.10 14.69
N HIS A 617 1.29 3.90 15.56
CA HIS A 617 0.68 4.97 16.36
C HIS A 617 1.39 5.23 17.69
N ILE A 618 2.23 4.30 18.17
CA ILE A 618 2.70 4.28 19.56
C ILE A 618 3.57 5.48 19.91
N ALA A 619 4.44 5.94 18.99
CA ALA A 619 5.30 7.09 19.23
C ALA A 619 4.52 8.38 19.53
N TYR A 620 3.26 8.47 19.05
CA TYR A 620 2.38 9.62 19.26
C TYR A 620 1.62 9.59 20.60
N LEU A 621 1.63 8.48 21.33
CA LEU A 621 0.87 8.33 22.57
C LEU A 621 1.39 9.20 23.73
N TYR A 622 2.62 9.69 23.65
CA TYR A 622 3.12 10.67 24.64
C TYR A 622 2.35 11.99 24.61
N ASP A 623 1.77 12.37 23.45
CA ASP A 623 0.94 13.59 23.35
C ASP A 623 -0.29 13.52 24.25
N TYR A 624 -0.91 12.34 24.32
CA TYR A 624 -2.08 12.08 25.17
C TYR A 624 -1.77 12.08 26.66
N ALA A 625 -0.51 11.88 27.02
CA ALA A 625 -0.02 11.90 28.40
C ALA A 625 0.66 13.24 28.78
N GLY A 626 0.57 14.27 27.90
CA GLY A 626 1.11 15.61 28.16
C GLY A 626 2.65 15.68 28.08
N GLN A 627 3.29 14.80 27.32
CA GLN A 627 4.75 14.80 27.10
C GLN A 627 5.12 14.87 25.59
N PRO A 628 4.62 15.85 24.82
CA PRO A 628 4.79 15.89 23.36
C PRO A 628 6.25 15.99 22.91
N TRP A 629 7.16 16.45 23.75
CA TRP A 629 8.58 16.45 23.41
C TRP A 629 9.17 15.04 23.22
N LYS A 630 8.57 14.01 23.83
CA LYS A 630 8.99 12.61 23.62
C LYS A 630 8.43 12.06 22.30
N THR A 631 7.18 12.39 21.96
CA THR A 631 6.65 12.15 20.60
C THR A 631 7.60 12.71 19.56
N GLN A 632 7.96 14.00 19.69
CA GLN A 632 8.85 14.68 18.74
C GLN A 632 10.20 13.97 18.59
N PHE A 633 10.78 13.53 19.70
CA PHE A 633 12.06 12.80 19.71
C PHE A 633 11.96 11.48 18.95
N TYR A 634 10.98 10.62 19.29
CA TYR A 634 10.87 9.29 18.69
C TYR A 634 10.42 9.34 17.25
N VAL A 635 9.48 10.23 16.89
CA VAL A 635 9.05 10.42 15.50
C VAL A 635 10.22 10.91 14.64
N ALA A 636 11.00 11.90 15.12
CA ALA A 636 12.19 12.35 14.40
C ALA A 636 13.23 11.25 14.25
N LYS A 637 13.41 10.42 15.28
CA LYS A 637 14.33 9.27 15.23
C LYS A 637 13.91 8.27 14.14
N VAL A 638 12.64 7.89 14.11
CA VAL A 638 12.10 7.01 13.05
C VAL A 638 12.32 7.61 11.67
N LEU A 639 11.91 8.87 11.44
CA LEU A 639 12.02 9.56 10.15
C LEU A 639 13.45 9.66 9.62
N ASN A 640 14.43 9.87 10.50
CA ASN A 640 15.83 10.07 10.10
C ASN A 640 16.65 8.78 10.03
N GLU A 641 16.29 7.73 10.78
CA GLU A 641 17.10 6.52 10.90
C GLU A 641 16.53 5.32 10.13
N LEU A 642 15.20 5.27 9.93
CA LEU A 642 14.51 4.09 9.38
C LEU A 642 14.01 4.27 7.94
N TYR A 643 14.24 5.45 7.34
CA TYR A 643 13.93 5.72 5.94
C TYR A 643 15.15 6.27 5.23
N ASN A 644 15.41 5.79 4.03
CA ASN A 644 16.48 6.32 3.18
C ASN A 644 16.12 6.20 1.69
N ASN A 645 16.94 6.75 0.79
CA ASN A 645 16.70 6.77 -0.65
C ASN A 645 17.42 5.67 -1.44
N SER A 646 17.88 4.60 -0.75
CA SER A 646 18.48 3.43 -1.40
C SER A 646 17.43 2.35 -1.73
N SER A 647 17.84 1.27 -2.37
CA SER A 647 16.99 0.09 -2.61
C SER A 647 16.47 -0.53 -1.31
N SER A 648 17.18 -0.38 -0.19
CA SER A 648 16.74 -0.82 1.14
C SER A 648 16.09 0.32 1.96
N GLY A 649 15.34 1.20 1.31
CA GLY A 649 14.84 2.44 1.90
C GLY A 649 13.68 2.30 2.88
N TYR A 650 13.08 1.13 3.01
CA TYR A 650 12.05 0.82 4.01
C TYR A 650 12.53 -0.24 5.00
N GLN A 651 11.93 -0.25 6.18
CA GLN A 651 12.05 -1.32 7.15
C GLN A 651 10.79 -2.19 7.06
N GLY A 652 10.94 -3.50 6.76
CA GLY A 652 9.79 -4.36 6.54
C GLY A 652 9.12 -4.15 5.16
N ASN A 653 7.94 -4.72 5.00
CA ASN A 653 7.11 -4.52 3.82
C ASN A 653 6.60 -3.07 3.75
N GLU A 654 6.35 -2.58 2.55
CA GLU A 654 5.79 -1.22 2.38
C GLU A 654 4.27 -1.22 2.60
N ASP A 655 3.62 -2.37 2.43
CA ASP A 655 2.22 -2.69 2.70
C ASP A 655 1.23 -1.75 2.02
N CYS A 656 1.28 -1.81 0.68
CA CYS A 656 0.30 -1.17 -0.21
C CYS A 656 0.10 0.33 0.06
N GLY A 657 1.16 1.02 0.42
CA GLY A 657 1.15 2.47 0.66
C GLY A 657 1.09 2.88 2.14
N GLN A 658 1.01 1.94 3.09
CA GLN A 658 0.89 2.29 4.51
C GLN A 658 2.19 2.87 5.08
N MET A 659 3.34 2.23 4.88
CA MET A 659 4.63 2.73 5.34
C MET A 659 4.97 4.09 4.71
N ALA A 660 4.67 4.23 3.42
CA ALA A 660 4.82 5.48 2.69
C ALA A 660 3.93 6.59 3.26
N SER A 661 2.65 6.31 3.53
CA SER A 661 1.70 7.27 4.08
C SER A 661 2.05 7.69 5.51
N TRP A 662 2.61 6.77 6.32
CA TRP A 662 3.17 7.12 7.63
C TRP A 662 4.28 8.17 7.51
N TYR A 663 5.24 7.95 6.57
CA TYR A 663 6.31 8.91 6.32
C TYR A 663 5.77 10.25 5.83
N ILE A 664 4.80 10.26 4.91
CA ILE A 664 4.20 11.45 4.34
C ILE A 664 3.58 12.31 5.45
N PHE A 665 2.70 11.76 6.27
CA PHE A 665 2.09 12.49 7.38
C PHE A 665 3.13 12.94 8.40
N SER A 666 3.96 12.04 8.87
CA SER A 666 4.92 12.31 9.95
C SER A 666 5.98 13.33 9.53
N SER A 667 6.43 13.30 8.27
CA SER A 667 7.39 14.28 7.74
C SER A 667 6.81 15.69 7.63
N MET A 668 5.49 15.82 7.43
CA MET A 668 4.76 17.08 7.51
C MET A 668 4.45 17.52 8.95
N GLY A 669 4.60 16.61 9.94
CA GLY A 669 4.53 16.92 11.35
C GLY A 669 3.22 16.55 12.06
N PHE A 670 2.38 15.69 11.52
CA PHE A 670 1.15 15.21 12.17
C PHE A 670 0.76 13.81 11.70
N TYR A 671 -0.05 13.10 12.49
CA TYR A 671 -0.43 11.71 12.22
C TYR A 671 -1.81 11.36 12.80
N PRO A 672 -2.68 10.62 12.10
CA PRO A 672 -3.98 10.18 12.60
C PRO A 672 -3.84 8.95 13.50
N VAL A 673 -3.74 9.13 14.82
CA VAL A 673 -3.67 8.03 15.82
C VAL A 673 -4.95 7.20 15.82
N ASN A 674 -6.09 7.86 15.70
CA ASN A 674 -7.41 7.27 15.47
C ASN A 674 -7.95 7.85 14.15
N PRO A 675 -7.87 7.13 13.04
CA PRO A 675 -8.25 7.65 11.73
C PRO A 675 -9.66 8.24 11.67
N ALA A 676 -10.65 7.57 12.29
CA ALA A 676 -12.06 7.92 12.19
C ALA A 676 -12.51 9.05 13.15
N ASN A 677 -11.63 9.67 13.93
CA ASN A 677 -12.03 10.71 14.88
C ASN A 677 -11.78 12.15 14.41
N GLY A 678 -11.15 12.34 13.24
CA GLY A 678 -10.83 13.65 12.70
C GLY A 678 -9.73 14.42 13.44
N VAL A 679 -8.90 13.75 14.25
CA VAL A 679 -7.81 14.34 15.03
C VAL A 679 -6.45 13.82 14.53
N TYR A 680 -5.51 14.72 14.33
CA TYR A 680 -4.13 14.41 13.95
C TYR A 680 -3.18 14.89 15.06
N ALA A 681 -2.51 13.96 15.73
CA ALA A 681 -1.49 14.27 16.74
C ALA A 681 -0.27 14.92 16.09
N ILE A 682 0.35 15.91 16.74
CA ILE A 682 1.49 16.65 16.23
C ILE A 682 2.80 15.95 16.63
N GLY A 683 3.61 15.56 15.63
CA GLY A 683 4.92 14.98 15.79
C GLY A 683 6.07 15.99 15.60
N SER A 684 7.09 15.57 14.86
CA SER A 684 8.28 16.39 14.56
C SER A 684 8.43 16.55 13.04
N PRO A 685 8.02 17.69 12.44
CA PRO A 685 8.19 17.90 11.01
C PRO A 685 9.67 17.97 10.63
N ILE A 686 10.04 17.31 9.54
CA ILE A 686 11.42 17.31 9.03
C ILE A 686 11.58 18.07 7.71
N LEU A 687 10.49 18.36 7.01
CA LEU A 687 10.49 19.12 5.77
C LEU A 687 10.66 20.60 6.07
N LYS A 688 11.17 21.37 5.11
CA LYS A 688 11.24 22.82 5.23
C LYS A 688 9.86 23.45 4.99
N ASP A 689 9.20 23.04 3.92
CA ASP A 689 7.85 23.49 3.56
C ASP A 689 7.07 22.33 2.94
N ALA A 690 5.75 22.33 3.13
CA ALA A 690 4.81 21.47 2.41
C ALA A 690 3.54 22.25 2.07
N VAL A 691 2.95 21.94 0.92
CA VAL A 691 1.66 22.49 0.47
C VAL A 691 0.80 21.35 -0.01
N MET A 692 -0.33 21.12 0.65
CA MET A 692 -1.33 20.15 0.27
C MET A 692 -2.45 20.84 -0.48
N GLN A 693 -2.74 20.40 -1.71
CA GLN A 693 -3.89 20.83 -2.48
C GLN A 693 -5.10 19.99 -2.07
N LEU A 694 -6.08 20.61 -1.48
CA LEU A 694 -7.27 19.95 -0.94
C LEU A 694 -8.35 19.82 -2.02
N SER A 695 -9.18 18.80 -1.91
CA SER A 695 -10.28 18.52 -2.85
C SER A 695 -11.33 19.67 -2.94
N ASN A 696 -11.44 20.48 -1.91
CA ASN A 696 -12.35 21.65 -1.90
C ASN A 696 -11.74 22.91 -2.55
N GLY A 697 -10.60 22.78 -3.25
CA GLY A 697 -9.90 23.85 -3.95
C GLY A 697 -9.07 24.78 -3.05
N LYS A 698 -9.02 24.51 -1.75
CA LYS A 698 -8.16 25.25 -0.82
C LYS A 698 -6.77 24.58 -0.73
N SER A 699 -5.83 25.26 -0.10
CA SER A 699 -4.49 24.74 0.17
C SER A 699 -4.19 24.81 1.66
N PHE A 700 -3.55 23.76 2.17
CA PHE A 700 -3.02 23.73 3.53
C PHE A 700 -1.49 23.76 3.46
N TYR A 701 -0.91 24.74 4.15
CA TYR A 701 0.53 24.99 4.16
C TYR A 701 1.15 24.56 5.47
N VAL A 702 2.30 23.89 5.41
CA VAL A 702 3.16 23.63 6.56
C VAL A 702 4.51 24.31 6.29
N THR A 703 4.99 25.12 7.24
CA THR A 703 6.33 25.71 7.15
C THR A 703 7.11 25.45 8.43
N VAL A 704 8.40 25.15 8.28
CA VAL A 704 9.24 24.75 9.41
C VAL A 704 10.53 25.58 9.41
N LYS A 705 10.67 26.44 10.43
CA LYS A 705 11.90 27.19 10.68
C LYS A 705 12.87 26.35 11.50
N ASN A 706 14.16 26.43 11.16
CA ASN A 706 15.27 25.73 11.81
C ASN A 706 15.16 24.18 11.70
N SER A 707 14.50 23.65 10.65
CA SER A 707 14.44 22.21 10.41
C SER A 707 15.84 21.62 10.22
N SER A 708 16.20 20.67 11.06
CA SER A 708 17.41 19.86 10.91
C SER A 708 17.29 18.61 11.80
N PRO A 709 18.06 17.54 11.56
CA PRO A 709 18.04 16.34 12.42
C PRO A 709 18.29 16.62 13.91
N ALA A 710 19.13 17.64 14.21
CA ALA A 710 19.40 18.05 15.58
C ALA A 710 18.27 18.88 16.22
N ASN A 711 17.43 19.51 15.43
CA ASN A 711 16.35 20.40 15.89
C ASN A 711 15.00 19.69 15.81
N CYS A 712 14.82 18.59 16.55
CA CYS A 712 13.60 17.80 16.51
C CYS A 712 12.48 18.30 17.46
N TYR A 713 12.76 19.28 18.32
CA TYR A 713 11.79 19.75 19.32
C TYR A 713 11.09 21.04 18.89
N ILE A 714 9.77 21.04 18.99
CA ILE A 714 8.94 22.21 18.75
C ILE A 714 9.20 23.28 19.83
N GLN A 715 9.56 24.49 19.42
CA GLN A 715 9.69 25.65 20.30
C GLN A 715 8.41 26.49 20.30
N SER A 716 7.76 26.64 19.15
CA SER A 716 6.45 27.29 19.01
C SER A 716 5.75 26.83 17.74
N VAL A 717 4.42 26.93 17.75
CA VAL A 717 3.56 26.70 16.58
C VAL A 717 2.60 27.86 16.42
N LYS A 718 2.28 28.19 15.18
CA LYS A 718 1.16 29.11 14.85
C LYS A 718 0.25 28.43 13.84
N LEU A 719 -1.05 28.56 14.05
CA LEU A 719 -2.07 28.19 13.06
C LEU A 719 -2.68 29.51 12.54
N ASN A 720 -2.56 29.75 11.25
CA ASN A 720 -3.02 30.98 10.58
C ASN A 720 -2.50 32.26 11.25
N GLY A 721 -1.23 32.25 11.67
CA GLY A 721 -0.56 33.39 12.31
C GLY A 721 -0.82 33.53 13.80
N VAL A 722 -1.78 32.82 14.38
CA VAL A 722 -2.14 32.85 15.81
C VAL A 722 -1.35 31.77 16.55
N ALA A 723 -0.83 32.09 17.75
CA ALA A 723 -0.12 31.11 18.59
C ALA A 723 -0.99 29.88 18.88
N TYR A 724 -0.41 28.70 18.64
CA TYR A 724 -1.11 27.42 18.74
C TYR A 724 -0.35 26.49 19.69
N ASN A 725 -0.95 26.23 20.85
CA ASN A 725 -0.31 25.47 21.92
C ASN A 725 -0.94 24.07 22.14
N LYS A 726 -1.62 23.54 21.12
CA LYS A 726 -2.19 22.20 21.13
C LYS A 726 -1.26 21.20 20.48
N ALA A 727 -1.17 19.98 21.02
CA ALA A 727 -0.41 18.86 20.46
C ALA A 727 -1.20 18.10 19.38
N TYR A 728 -2.16 18.74 18.74
CA TYR A 728 -2.98 18.17 17.67
C TYR A 728 -3.53 19.25 16.74
N ILE A 729 -3.94 18.84 15.54
CA ILE A 729 -4.81 19.60 14.64
C ILE A 729 -6.02 18.76 14.27
N THR A 730 -7.08 19.38 13.77
CA THR A 730 -8.30 18.67 13.38
C THR A 730 -8.45 18.60 11.86
N GLN A 731 -9.27 17.67 11.38
CA GLN A 731 -9.70 17.59 9.98
C GLN A 731 -10.23 18.93 9.48
N GLN A 732 -10.99 19.63 10.34
CA GLN A 732 -11.55 20.94 10.00
C GLN A 732 -10.45 22.02 9.85
N ASP A 733 -9.41 22.00 10.70
CA ASP A 733 -8.26 22.92 10.56
C ASP A 733 -7.55 22.74 9.21
N ILE A 734 -7.39 21.49 8.76
CA ILE A 734 -6.80 21.18 7.46
C ILE A 734 -7.74 21.62 6.33
N MET A 735 -8.99 21.17 6.35
CA MET A 735 -9.96 21.41 5.26
C MET A 735 -10.41 22.87 5.13
N ASN A 736 -10.27 23.69 6.17
CA ASN A 736 -10.46 25.13 6.07
C ASN A 736 -9.37 25.81 5.21
N GLY A 737 -8.29 25.11 4.94
CA GLY A 737 -7.06 25.69 4.36
C GLY A 737 -6.32 26.55 5.38
N GLY A 738 -5.22 27.14 4.97
CA GLY A 738 -4.45 28.01 5.84
C GLY A 738 -3.02 27.52 6.07
N LYS A 739 -2.42 27.89 7.20
CA LYS A 739 -1.00 27.69 7.42
C LYS A 739 -0.66 27.25 8.84
N LEU A 740 0.12 26.18 8.95
CA LEU A 740 0.72 25.70 10.18
C LEU A 740 2.23 26.02 10.16
N ASP A 741 2.65 26.95 11.02
CA ASP A 741 4.05 27.40 11.10
C ASP A 741 4.72 26.83 12.34
N PHE A 742 5.78 26.06 12.15
CA PHE A 742 6.63 25.48 13.20
C PHE A 742 7.94 26.27 13.38
N VAL A 743 8.40 26.38 14.61
CA VAL A 743 9.77 26.79 14.96
C VAL A 743 10.38 25.65 15.75
N MET A 744 11.46 25.06 15.21
CA MET A 744 12.14 23.92 15.81
C MET A 744 13.40 24.33 16.56
N GLY A 745 13.86 23.48 17.50
CA GLY A 745 15.08 23.68 18.25
C GLY A 745 15.65 22.36 18.80
N SER A 746 16.87 22.42 19.31
CA SER A 746 17.63 21.23 19.78
C SER A 746 17.34 20.82 21.23
N LYS A 747 16.54 21.58 21.97
CA LYS A 747 16.21 21.29 23.37
C LYS A 747 14.72 21.06 23.55
N PRO A 748 14.31 20.07 24.38
CA PRO A 748 12.90 19.82 24.68
C PRO A 748 12.21 21.06 25.26
N ASN A 749 11.08 21.46 24.65
CA ASN A 749 10.19 22.49 25.21
C ASN A 749 9.07 21.79 26.00
N LYS A 750 9.25 21.77 27.33
CA LYS A 750 8.30 21.11 28.25
C LYS A 750 7.10 21.99 28.62
N ASN A 751 6.92 23.15 27.96
CA ASN A 751 5.81 24.07 28.23
C ASN A 751 4.82 24.12 27.06
N TRP A 752 5.13 23.57 25.87
CA TRP A 752 4.27 23.52 24.72
C TRP A 752 3.47 22.22 24.67
N GLY A 753 2.16 22.29 24.41
CA GLY A 753 1.29 21.14 24.21
C GLY A 753 0.97 20.29 25.45
N VAL A 754 1.21 20.82 26.67
CA VAL A 754 1.14 20.03 27.92
C VAL A 754 -0.12 20.28 28.75
N LYS A 755 -0.88 21.33 28.46
CA LYS A 755 -2.10 21.64 29.19
C LYS A 755 -3.21 20.66 28.86
N ALA A 756 -4.20 20.53 29.74
CA ALA A 756 -5.32 19.60 29.54
C ALA A 756 -6.12 19.86 28.25
N ASP A 757 -6.27 21.13 27.86
CA ASP A 757 -6.93 21.54 26.60
C ASP A 757 -6.03 21.43 25.36
N ALA A 758 -4.75 21.11 25.55
CA ALA A 758 -3.76 20.93 24.50
C ALA A 758 -3.54 19.46 24.12
N ILE A 759 -4.03 18.52 24.90
CA ILE A 759 -3.96 17.07 24.66
C ILE A 759 -4.93 16.70 23.53
N PRO A 760 -4.59 15.76 22.62
CA PRO A 760 -5.48 15.29 21.57
C PRO A 760 -6.82 14.80 22.15
N PRO A 761 -7.98 15.35 21.71
CA PRO A 761 -9.29 14.94 22.18
C PRO A 761 -9.72 13.61 21.56
N LEU A 762 -10.72 12.95 22.14
CA LEU A 762 -11.32 11.72 21.61
C LEU A 762 -12.12 11.96 20.31
N TRP A 763 -12.50 13.21 20.04
CA TRP A 763 -13.38 13.60 18.94
C TRP A 763 -12.99 14.97 18.39
N GLY A 764 -12.82 15.07 17.09
CA GLY A 764 -12.37 16.27 16.39
C GLY A 764 -13.39 16.91 15.45
N TYR A 765 -14.63 16.36 15.36
CA TYR A 765 -15.71 16.87 14.54
C TYR A 765 -16.72 17.69 15.34
#